data_f3e3af81687bd267a702127a271ddbaf
#
_entry.id   f3e3af81687bd267a702127a271ddbaf
#
_cell.length_a   1.000
_cell.length_b   1.000
_cell.length_c   1.000
_cell.angle_alpha   90.00
_cell.angle_beta   90.00
_cell.angle_gamma   90.00
#
_symmetry.space_group_name_H-M   'P 1'
#
loop_
_entity.id
_entity.type
_entity.pdbx_description
1 polymer ?
#
loop_
_entity_poly.entity_id
_entity_poly.type
_entity_poly.pdbx_seq_one_letter_code
_entity_poly.pdbx_strand_id
1 'polypeptide(L)'
;MVNDRQITISVGNNRKSVNWQPQTLMLSEFYEKLRIPSRSTETMQEYLSLRKSEQDDKKDIGGFVAGTLSGPRRKAGAVTGREIITLDFDTIPPGGTEEILKRVDALGCGYCIYSTRKHSPASPRLRILLPLDRTVTADEYEPLARYMAVCIGIEFADPTTFEATRLMYWPSCCKDSEYIFTFGDKPMLSADGLLNAMNEKFGDWRDVSKWPQVPGADNAYKKLAMKQSDPLSKAGVVGAFCRTYDIYGAMDTYLDGIYAPVDDSRGRYTYLGGSTTGGAVVYDNGMFLYSHHSTDPCCGRLVNAFDLVRLHKFGDLDDGADPNTPTNRLPSYTAMCNLAVEDARVSRQLAKERADSAVSDFSGLTESASASEGDNLDWTMDLELNRQTGTIKATIDNIWLILENDPNLRGKFALNEFAGRGEVLGDLPWSVFDKRRGWTDNDNAGLYWYFEKVYKITGNGKIDGALSLHSEKHKFNDVRNYLSKLEWDGVPRLDTLLIDYLGAEDKPYVRAVTRKSFTAAVARAMTPGCKYDTMLILAGPQGIGKSTLLDKMSKGWFNDGIRTFEGKEASELLQGVWLVEIGELDAFRQSDVARIKQFLSLRADRFRAAYGRHVKELPRCCVFFGTTNTAMFLRDRTGNRRFWPVDVGVQPRKKLVWDTLDEEIDQIWAEAVMRWRFGEGLFLTGELEEEAKEEQEAHREVSSKEGIILDFIDQPVPEDWPKWSLDKRRLYLNGTVEGSVNLVKRDRVCALEIWCEAFGGQPRDFRYSDSTEINDILRAIPGWEKTPGSLRFGYCGKQRGFQRIRGR
;
A
#
# COMPACT_ATOMS: atom_id res chain seq x y z
N MET A 1 -46.48 -54.37 29.96
CA MET A 1 -45.61 -54.03 31.12
C MET A 1 -46.54 -53.59 32.26
N VAL A 2 -46.23 -54.02 33.50
CA VAL A 2 -46.95 -53.59 34.70
C VAL A 2 -46.45 -52.21 35.13
N ASN A 3 -45.11 -51.99 35.05
CA ASN A 3 -44.48 -50.72 35.36
C ASN A 3 -44.30 -49.88 34.09
N ASP A 4 -45.39 -49.42 33.49
CA ASP A 4 -45.38 -48.64 32.26
C ASP A 4 -45.71 -47.16 32.56
N ARG A 5 -45.00 -46.22 31.91
CA ARG A 5 -45.23 -44.79 32.02
C ARG A 5 -44.98 -44.04 30.74
N GLN A 6 -45.52 -42.90 30.63
CA GLN A 6 -45.22 -41.98 29.56
C GLN A 6 -43.82 -41.36 29.76
N ILE A 7 -43.02 -41.35 28.71
CA ILE A 7 -41.68 -40.72 28.69
C ILE A 7 -41.56 -39.77 27.50
N THR A 8 -40.64 -38.82 27.60
CA THR A 8 -40.32 -37.91 26.49
C THR A 8 -38.87 -38.11 26.07
N ILE A 9 -38.66 -38.34 24.77
CA ILE A 9 -37.35 -38.43 24.17
C ILE A 9 -37.22 -37.40 23.05
N SER A 10 -36.04 -36.91 22.77
CA SER A 10 -35.78 -36.07 21.61
C SER A 10 -35.16 -36.91 20.50
N VAL A 11 -35.77 -36.93 19.29
CA VAL A 11 -35.39 -37.77 18.17
C VAL A 11 -34.76 -36.98 17.04
N GLY A 12 -33.67 -37.48 16.49
CA GLY A 12 -32.97 -36.90 15.33
C GLY A 12 -32.77 -37.94 14.22
N ASN A 13 -32.93 -37.55 12.97
CA ASN A 13 -32.77 -38.40 11.80
C ASN A 13 -31.36 -38.87 11.52
N ASN A 14 -30.35 -38.18 12.04
CA ASN A 14 -28.93 -38.54 12.00
C ASN A 14 -28.17 -37.77 13.10
N ARG A 15 -26.88 -38.09 13.29
CA ARG A 15 -26.01 -37.44 14.30
C ARG A 15 -25.79 -35.95 14.07
N LYS A 16 -25.95 -35.48 12.82
CA LYS A 16 -25.77 -34.10 12.38
C LYS A 16 -27.09 -33.34 12.29
N SER A 17 -28.22 -33.93 12.72
CA SER A 17 -29.52 -33.30 12.63
C SER A 17 -29.51 -31.94 13.36
N VAL A 18 -30.03 -30.94 12.68
CA VAL A 18 -30.24 -29.59 13.24
C VAL A 18 -31.64 -29.42 13.82
N ASN A 19 -32.50 -30.39 13.63
CA ASN A 19 -33.88 -30.38 14.10
C ASN A 19 -34.19 -31.67 14.87
N TRP A 20 -34.07 -31.57 16.19
CA TRP A 20 -34.41 -32.65 17.13
C TRP A 20 -35.84 -32.40 17.62
N GLN A 21 -36.72 -33.40 17.40
CA GLN A 21 -38.13 -33.30 17.74
C GLN A 21 -38.44 -34.05 19.03
N PRO A 22 -39.12 -33.42 19.99
CA PRO A 22 -39.61 -34.13 21.18
C PRO A 22 -40.68 -35.14 20.76
N GLN A 23 -40.59 -36.34 21.28
CA GLN A 23 -41.58 -37.42 21.09
C GLN A 23 -41.97 -38.02 22.42
N THR A 24 -43.24 -37.88 22.77
CA THR A 24 -43.79 -38.46 24.00
C THR A 24 -44.49 -39.79 23.65
N LEU A 25 -44.17 -40.88 24.36
CA LEU A 25 -44.64 -42.20 24.10
C LEU A 25 -44.63 -43.04 25.39
N MET A 26 -45.34 -44.18 25.41
CA MET A 26 -45.26 -45.14 26.52
C MET A 26 -43.89 -45.83 26.51
N LEU A 27 -43.37 -46.16 27.70
CA LEU A 27 -42.10 -46.89 27.83
C LEU A 27 -42.13 -48.22 27.11
N SER A 28 -43.29 -48.90 27.15
CA SER A 28 -43.52 -50.12 26.40
C SER A 28 -43.39 -49.92 24.88
N GLU A 29 -43.97 -48.85 24.32
CA GLU A 29 -43.84 -48.50 22.91
C GLU A 29 -42.40 -48.21 22.52
N PHE A 30 -41.65 -47.52 23.42
CA PHE A 30 -40.25 -47.23 23.24
C PHE A 30 -39.41 -48.52 23.19
N TYR A 31 -39.67 -49.49 24.08
CA TYR A 31 -38.98 -50.78 24.08
C TYR A 31 -39.28 -51.62 22.83
N GLU A 32 -40.54 -51.58 22.31
CA GLU A 32 -40.83 -52.21 21.04
C GLU A 32 -40.06 -51.63 19.86
N LYS A 33 -39.82 -50.31 19.84
CA LYS A 33 -38.93 -49.67 18.83
C LYS A 33 -37.48 -50.15 18.94
N LEU A 34 -37.02 -50.52 20.12
CA LEU A 34 -35.66 -51.02 20.35
C LEU A 34 -35.54 -52.56 20.12
N ARG A 35 -36.63 -53.29 20.10
CA ARG A 35 -36.63 -54.72 19.97
C ARG A 35 -36.18 -55.23 18.61
N ILE A 36 -36.51 -54.52 17.54
CA ILE A 36 -36.26 -54.91 16.16
C ILE A 36 -35.16 -54.00 15.55
N PRO A 37 -33.97 -54.54 15.31
CA PRO A 37 -32.89 -53.75 14.71
C PRO A 37 -33.06 -53.57 13.21
N SER A 38 -32.61 -52.44 12.69
CA SER A 38 -32.41 -52.24 11.25
C SER A 38 -31.20 -53.10 10.83
N ARG A 39 -31.43 -54.07 9.89
CA ARG A 39 -30.36 -54.91 9.34
C ARG A 39 -29.86 -54.35 8.01
N SER A 40 -28.59 -54.17 7.88
CA SER A 40 -27.92 -53.77 6.66
C SER A 40 -27.56 -54.99 5.79
N THR A 41 -27.16 -54.74 4.56
CA THR A 41 -26.86 -55.79 3.57
C THR A 41 -25.44 -56.35 3.68
N GLU A 42 -24.50 -55.62 4.30
CA GLU A 42 -23.11 -56.06 4.50
C GLU A 42 -22.95 -57.01 5.68
N THR A 43 -21.90 -57.83 5.64
CA THR A 43 -21.43 -58.65 6.76
C THR A 43 -20.67 -57.80 7.79
N MET A 44 -20.50 -58.35 9.00
CA MET A 44 -19.67 -57.71 10.01
C MET A 44 -18.22 -57.53 9.53
N GLN A 45 -17.67 -58.49 8.81
CA GLN A 45 -16.32 -58.43 8.27
C GLN A 45 -16.17 -57.30 7.22
N GLU A 46 -17.11 -57.21 6.29
CA GLU A 46 -17.17 -56.13 5.30
C GLU A 46 -17.28 -54.75 5.99
N TYR A 47 -18.17 -54.61 6.96
CA TYR A 47 -18.34 -53.40 7.73
C TYR A 47 -17.07 -52.96 8.48
N LEU A 48 -16.35 -53.88 9.10
CA LEU A 48 -15.12 -53.61 9.82
C LEU A 48 -13.94 -53.23 8.90
N SER A 49 -13.97 -53.63 7.64
CA SER A 49 -12.99 -53.28 6.62
C SER A 49 -13.15 -51.85 6.08
N LEU A 50 -14.30 -51.21 6.28
CA LEU A 50 -14.58 -49.87 5.84
C LEU A 50 -13.75 -48.83 6.62
N ARG A 51 -13.53 -47.66 6.00
CA ARG A 51 -12.92 -46.52 6.72
C ARG A 51 -13.82 -46.11 7.88
N LYS A 52 -13.23 -45.52 8.91
CA LYS A 52 -13.94 -45.11 10.13
C LYS A 52 -15.12 -44.18 9.81
N SER A 53 -14.96 -43.24 8.89
CA SER A 53 -16.02 -42.31 8.46
C SER A 53 -17.21 -43.08 7.83
N GLU A 54 -16.93 -44.04 6.97
CA GLU A 54 -17.95 -44.85 6.30
C GLU A 54 -18.68 -45.78 7.30
N GLN A 55 -17.95 -46.31 8.29
CA GLN A 55 -18.56 -47.07 9.39
C GLN A 55 -19.51 -46.20 10.21
N ASP A 56 -19.10 -44.95 10.50
CA ASP A 56 -19.90 -44.01 11.28
C ASP A 56 -21.16 -43.55 10.50
N ASP A 57 -21.07 -43.40 9.18
CA ASP A 57 -22.23 -43.06 8.34
C ASP A 57 -23.21 -44.22 8.20
N LYS A 58 -22.72 -45.47 8.09
CA LYS A 58 -23.59 -46.67 8.08
C LYS A 58 -24.24 -46.97 9.42
N LYS A 59 -23.60 -46.60 10.53
CA LYS A 59 -24.16 -46.70 11.87
C LYS A 59 -25.23 -45.65 12.15
N ASP A 60 -25.20 -44.52 11.43
CA ASP A 60 -26.06 -43.35 11.65
C ASP A 60 -27.39 -43.46 10.93
N ILE A 61 -28.27 -44.28 11.49
CA ILE A 61 -29.68 -44.41 11.05
C ILE A 61 -30.62 -43.51 11.86
N GLY A 62 -30.08 -42.45 12.50
CA GLY A 62 -30.76 -41.63 13.49
C GLY A 62 -30.66 -42.20 14.91
N GLY A 63 -31.31 -41.51 15.83
CA GLY A 63 -31.23 -41.85 17.22
C GLY A 63 -32.00 -40.91 18.13
N PHE A 64 -31.81 -41.08 19.41
CA PHE A 64 -32.54 -40.31 20.44
C PHE A 64 -31.59 -39.81 21.55
N VAL A 65 -32.01 -38.76 22.19
CA VAL A 65 -31.59 -38.35 23.54
C VAL A 65 -32.76 -38.70 24.45
N ALA A 66 -32.55 -39.47 25.52
CA ALA A 66 -33.62 -39.93 26.39
C ALA A 66 -34.09 -38.84 27.37
N GLY A 67 -34.61 -37.76 26.80
CA GLY A 67 -35.03 -36.54 27.52
C GLY A 67 -35.39 -35.42 26.58
N THR A 68 -35.57 -34.22 27.12
CA THR A 68 -36.04 -33.00 26.45
C THR A 68 -34.91 -32.03 26.20
N LEU A 69 -34.98 -31.25 25.12
CA LEU A 69 -34.05 -30.20 24.74
C LEU A 69 -34.74 -28.83 24.75
N SER A 70 -34.02 -27.76 25.09
CA SER A 70 -34.56 -26.39 25.12
C SER A 70 -34.77 -25.77 23.73
N GLY A 71 -34.28 -26.43 22.67
CA GLY A 71 -34.40 -25.98 21.29
C GLY A 71 -34.22 -27.12 20.31
N PRO A 72 -34.24 -26.84 19.00
CA PRO A 72 -34.16 -27.85 17.97
C PRO A 72 -32.79 -28.51 17.84
N ARG A 73 -31.76 -27.98 18.49
CA ARG A 73 -30.41 -28.51 18.38
C ARG A 73 -29.94 -29.26 19.61
N ARG A 74 -29.26 -30.40 19.37
CA ARG A 74 -28.53 -31.14 20.38
C ARG A 74 -27.15 -30.53 20.62
N LYS A 75 -27.00 -29.64 21.61
CA LYS A 75 -25.75 -28.98 22.01
C LYS A 75 -25.57 -29.06 23.53
N ALA A 76 -24.34 -28.79 23.99
CA ALA A 76 -24.06 -28.65 25.42
C ALA A 76 -24.98 -27.58 26.04
N GLY A 77 -25.48 -27.82 27.23
CA GLY A 77 -26.40 -26.93 27.92
C GLY A 77 -27.87 -26.95 27.39
N ALA A 78 -28.19 -27.71 26.32
CA ALA A 78 -29.52 -27.73 25.76
C ALA A 78 -30.47 -28.74 26.41
N VAL A 79 -29.99 -29.65 27.24
CA VAL A 79 -30.85 -30.67 27.90
C VAL A 79 -31.59 -30.03 29.04
N THR A 80 -32.92 -30.06 28.99
CA THR A 80 -33.79 -29.54 30.05
C THR A 80 -34.29 -30.62 31.00
N GLY A 81 -34.20 -31.89 30.61
CA GLY A 81 -34.54 -32.99 31.49
C GLY A 81 -34.18 -34.34 30.87
N ARG A 82 -33.92 -35.33 31.74
CA ARG A 82 -33.65 -36.71 31.38
C ARG A 82 -34.59 -37.63 32.15
N GLU A 83 -35.13 -38.65 31.45
CA GLU A 83 -36.07 -39.58 32.03
C GLU A 83 -35.55 -41.02 32.07
N ILE A 84 -34.47 -41.30 31.37
CA ILE A 84 -33.83 -42.62 31.35
C ILE A 84 -32.31 -42.42 31.45
N ILE A 85 -31.63 -43.14 32.34
CA ILE A 85 -30.20 -43.30 32.32
C ILE A 85 -29.81 -44.18 31.15
N THR A 86 -28.89 -43.71 30.31
CA THR A 86 -28.42 -44.47 29.16
C THR A 86 -26.91 -44.70 29.26
N LEU A 87 -26.49 -45.95 29.25
CA LEU A 87 -25.08 -46.34 29.36
C LEU A 87 -24.66 -47.11 28.08
N ASP A 88 -23.50 -46.82 27.55
CA ASP A 88 -22.89 -47.48 26.39
C ASP A 88 -21.64 -48.25 26.89
N PHE A 89 -21.68 -49.56 26.94
CA PHE A 89 -20.63 -50.45 27.41
C PHE A 89 -19.90 -51.08 26.23
N ASP A 90 -18.72 -50.58 25.92
CA ASP A 90 -17.99 -50.89 24.69
C ASP A 90 -16.78 -51.78 24.90
N THR A 91 -16.39 -52.03 26.15
CA THR A 91 -15.16 -52.77 26.55
C THR A 91 -15.44 -54.02 27.40
N ILE A 92 -16.57 -54.65 27.27
CA ILE A 92 -16.93 -55.88 27.93
C ILE A 92 -16.01 -57.01 27.47
N PRO A 93 -15.41 -57.79 28.37
CA PRO A 93 -14.58 -58.95 28.04
C PRO A 93 -15.31 -59.98 27.15
N PRO A 94 -14.57 -60.74 26.30
CA PRO A 94 -15.15 -61.83 25.52
C PRO A 94 -15.97 -62.78 26.39
N GLY A 95 -17.20 -63.05 25.93
CA GLY A 95 -18.16 -63.91 26.66
C GLY A 95 -18.85 -63.27 27.87
N GLY A 96 -18.54 -62.00 28.20
CA GLY A 96 -19.04 -61.30 29.38
C GLY A 96 -20.48 -60.79 29.30
N THR A 97 -21.18 -61.04 28.22
CA THR A 97 -22.55 -60.58 28.00
C THR A 97 -23.51 -61.05 29.10
N GLU A 98 -23.54 -62.36 29.38
CA GLU A 98 -24.43 -62.92 30.43
C GLU A 98 -24.18 -62.38 31.82
N GLU A 99 -22.92 -62.12 32.17
CA GLU A 99 -22.52 -61.54 33.43
C GLU A 99 -23.10 -60.11 33.58
N ILE A 100 -23.01 -59.31 32.54
CA ILE A 100 -23.59 -57.94 32.57
C ILE A 100 -25.12 -58.00 32.67
N LEU A 101 -25.77 -58.92 31.95
CA LEU A 101 -27.26 -59.13 32.05
C LEU A 101 -27.66 -59.48 33.47
N LYS A 102 -26.92 -60.39 34.15
CA LYS A 102 -27.17 -60.78 35.54
C LYS A 102 -26.94 -59.62 36.53
N ARG A 103 -25.90 -58.81 36.31
CA ARG A 103 -25.62 -57.66 37.17
C ARG A 103 -26.72 -56.62 37.06
N VAL A 104 -27.18 -56.31 35.86
CA VAL A 104 -28.30 -55.36 35.63
C VAL A 104 -29.60 -55.89 36.22
N ASP A 105 -29.91 -57.15 36.03
CA ASP A 105 -31.14 -57.77 36.62
C ASP A 105 -31.13 -57.76 38.17
N ALA A 106 -29.95 -57.90 38.75
CA ALA A 106 -29.76 -57.91 40.20
C ALA A 106 -29.93 -56.48 40.82
N LEU A 107 -29.95 -55.41 40.02
CA LEU A 107 -30.24 -54.06 40.52
C LEU A 107 -31.68 -53.93 41.06
N GLY A 108 -32.59 -54.85 40.70
CA GLY A 108 -33.95 -54.86 41.19
C GLY A 108 -34.86 -53.74 40.63
N CYS A 109 -34.40 -53.01 39.66
CA CYS A 109 -35.15 -51.93 38.95
C CYS A 109 -35.47 -52.31 37.50
N GLY A 110 -36.40 -51.54 36.86
CA GLY A 110 -36.73 -51.67 35.45
C GLY A 110 -35.51 -51.34 34.57
N TYR A 111 -35.35 -52.12 33.50
CA TYR A 111 -34.25 -51.92 32.54
C TYR A 111 -34.61 -52.36 31.14
N CYS A 112 -33.90 -51.86 30.13
CA CYS A 112 -33.86 -52.39 28.79
C CYS A 112 -32.42 -52.45 28.31
N ILE A 113 -32.01 -53.56 27.70
CA ILE A 113 -30.67 -53.76 27.17
C ILE A 113 -30.75 -54.14 25.72
N TYR A 114 -29.93 -53.52 24.86
CA TYR A 114 -29.78 -53.93 23.49
C TYR A 114 -28.33 -53.84 23.04
N SER A 115 -27.96 -54.71 22.08
CA SER A 115 -26.60 -54.72 21.55
C SER A 115 -26.36 -53.64 20.50
N THR A 116 -25.13 -53.12 20.44
CA THR A 116 -24.74 -52.13 19.44
C THR A 116 -24.30 -52.79 18.14
N ARG A 117 -24.17 -52.01 17.04
CA ARG A 117 -23.82 -52.52 15.72
C ARG A 117 -22.55 -53.39 15.64
N LYS A 118 -21.57 -53.13 16.49
CA LYS A 118 -20.28 -53.87 16.54
C LYS A 118 -20.26 -55.01 17.57
N HIS A 119 -21.39 -55.29 18.10
CA HIS A 119 -21.50 -56.40 19.07
C HIS A 119 -21.14 -57.74 18.42
N SER A 120 -20.33 -58.54 19.15
CA SER A 120 -20.10 -59.95 18.85
C SER A 120 -19.76 -60.66 20.15
N PRO A 121 -19.87 -62.00 20.24
CA PRO A 121 -19.44 -62.73 21.43
C PRO A 121 -17.99 -62.51 21.84
N ALA A 122 -17.12 -62.28 20.85
CA ALA A 122 -15.70 -62.01 21.07
C ALA A 122 -15.42 -60.55 21.50
N SER A 123 -16.35 -59.59 21.22
CA SER A 123 -16.26 -58.21 21.61
C SER A 123 -17.66 -57.68 21.95
N PRO A 124 -18.20 -58.05 23.12
CA PRO A 124 -19.54 -57.66 23.49
C PRO A 124 -19.67 -56.11 23.65
N ARG A 125 -20.79 -55.57 23.14
CA ARG A 125 -21.09 -54.15 23.24
C ARG A 125 -22.58 -53.98 23.49
N LEU A 126 -22.90 -53.40 24.63
CA LEU A 126 -24.30 -53.33 25.09
C LEU A 126 -24.67 -51.85 25.42
N ARG A 127 -25.90 -51.49 25.14
CA ARG A 127 -26.55 -50.31 25.68
C ARG A 127 -27.55 -50.70 26.75
N ILE A 128 -27.41 -50.03 27.88
CA ILE A 128 -28.24 -50.30 29.06
C ILE A 128 -29.06 -49.06 29.35
N LEU A 129 -30.37 -49.21 29.39
CA LEU A 129 -31.32 -48.13 29.65
C LEU A 129 -32.02 -48.45 30.98
N LEU A 130 -32.00 -47.45 31.90
CA LEU A 130 -32.59 -47.55 33.20
C LEU A 130 -33.60 -46.43 33.41
N PRO A 131 -34.90 -46.65 33.30
CA PRO A 131 -35.95 -45.62 33.45
C PRO A 131 -35.97 -45.11 34.89
N LEU A 132 -36.07 -43.79 35.02
CA LEU A 132 -36.15 -43.09 36.31
C LEU A 132 -37.59 -42.86 36.71
N ASP A 133 -37.86 -42.75 38.03
CA ASP A 133 -39.16 -42.46 38.63
C ASP A 133 -39.63 -41.02 38.37
N ARG A 134 -38.68 -40.09 38.12
CA ARG A 134 -38.95 -38.68 37.75
C ARG A 134 -38.00 -38.22 36.69
N THR A 135 -38.33 -37.08 36.10
CA THR A 135 -37.41 -36.33 35.23
C THR A 135 -36.32 -35.73 36.11
N VAL A 136 -35.06 -35.89 35.68
CA VAL A 136 -33.89 -35.32 36.38
C VAL A 136 -33.27 -34.20 35.51
N THR A 137 -32.65 -33.21 36.14
CA THR A 137 -31.94 -32.14 35.43
C THR A 137 -30.70 -32.70 34.74
N ALA A 138 -30.11 -31.92 33.83
CA ALA A 138 -28.86 -32.28 33.18
C ALA A 138 -27.70 -32.47 34.17
N ASP A 139 -27.68 -31.70 35.25
CA ASP A 139 -26.66 -31.77 36.30
C ASP A 139 -26.83 -32.97 37.24
N GLU A 140 -28.10 -33.40 37.50
CA GLU A 140 -28.35 -34.61 38.29
C GLU A 140 -28.06 -35.86 37.45
N TYR A 141 -28.18 -35.82 36.15
CA TYR A 141 -28.07 -36.97 35.26
C TYR A 141 -26.65 -37.61 35.30
N GLU A 142 -25.59 -36.83 35.17
CA GLU A 142 -24.25 -37.38 35.09
C GLU A 142 -23.81 -38.13 36.34
N PRO A 143 -23.98 -37.63 37.57
CA PRO A 143 -23.66 -38.39 38.78
C PRO A 143 -24.52 -39.66 38.93
N LEU A 144 -25.80 -39.62 38.57
CA LEU A 144 -26.66 -40.78 38.56
C LEU A 144 -26.17 -41.87 37.59
N ALA A 145 -25.81 -41.45 36.34
CA ALA A 145 -25.31 -42.36 35.33
C ALA A 145 -23.98 -43.00 35.74
N ARG A 146 -23.10 -42.22 36.34
CA ARG A 146 -21.80 -42.70 36.86
C ARG A 146 -21.97 -43.66 38.03
N TYR A 147 -22.88 -43.36 38.97
CA TYR A 147 -23.18 -44.26 40.07
C TYR A 147 -23.75 -45.59 39.59
N MET A 148 -24.66 -45.56 38.65
CA MET A 148 -25.19 -46.79 38.05
C MET A 148 -24.14 -47.59 37.29
N ALA A 149 -23.25 -46.91 36.58
CA ALA A 149 -22.11 -47.56 35.96
C ALA A 149 -21.18 -48.26 36.97
N VAL A 150 -20.93 -47.66 38.16
CA VAL A 150 -20.20 -48.33 39.23
C VAL A 150 -20.89 -49.57 39.72
N CYS A 151 -22.24 -49.60 39.85
CA CYS A 151 -22.99 -50.74 40.26
C CYS A 151 -22.93 -51.91 39.25
N ILE A 152 -22.72 -51.61 37.98
CA ILE A 152 -22.71 -52.60 36.91
C ILE A 152 -21.29 -52.98 36.49
N GLY A 153 -20.40 -52.03 36.44
CA GLY A 153 -18.97 -52.18 36.05
C GLY A 153 -18.52 -50.96 35.24
N ILE A 154 -18.13 -49.88 35.89
CA ILE A 154 -17.74 -48.60 35.26
C ILE A 154 -16.55 -48.76 34.33
N GLU A 155 -15.70 -49.78 34.58
CA GLU A 155 -14.55 -50.10 33.73
C GLU A 155 -14.91 -50.50 32.29
N PHE A 156 -16.19 -50.89 32.04
CA PHE A 156 -16.69 -51.27 30.75
C PHE A 156 -17.36 -50.12 29.98
N ALA A 157 -17.58 -48.97 30.61
CA ALA A 157 -18.32 -47.84 30.07
C ALA A 157 -17.47 -47.01 29.11
N ASP A 158 -18.10 -46.55 28.03
CA ASP A 158 -17.56 -45.46 27.20
C ASP A 158 -17.50 -44.16 28.10
N PRO A 159 -16.32 -43.53 28.29
CA PRO A 159 -16.22 -42.32 29.09
C PRO A 159 -17.18 -41.19 28.72
N THR A 160 -17.65 -41.16 27.45
CA THR A 160 -18.53 -40.11 26.95
C THR A 160 -20.02 -40.46 27.14
N THR A 161 -20.34 -41.66 27.70
CA THR A 161 -21.73 -42.09 27.90
C THR A 161 -22.47 -41.27 28.95
N PHE A 162 -21.73 -40.62 29.85
CA PHE A 162 -22.28 -39.85 30.96
C PHE A 162 -22.80 -38.47 30.60
N GLU A 163 -22.42 -37.96 29.38
CA GLU A 163 -22.90 -36.64 28.94
C GLU A 163 -24.45 -36.62 28.80
N ALA A 164 -25.10 -35.63 29.40
CA ALA A 164 -26.55 -35.50 29.35
C ALA A 164 -27.07 -35.40 27.90
N THR A 165 -26.25 -34.88 26.98
CA THR A 165 -26.56 -34.74 25.53
C THR A 165 -26.24 -35.98 24.71
N ARG A 166 -25.84 -37.11 25.32
CA ARG A 166 -25.39 -38.31 24.58
C ARG A 166 -26.46 -38.83 23.64
N LEU A 167 -26.06 -38.98 22.39
CA LEU A 167 -26.88 -39.63 21.37
C LEU A 167 -26.83 -41.15 21.52
N MET A 168 -27.99 -41.77 21.64
CA MET A 168 -28.19 -43.20 21.47
C MET A 168 -28.75 -43.49 20.08
N TYR A 169 -27.97 -44.21 19.25
CA TYR A 169 -28.42 -44.58 17.93
C TYR A 169 -29.52 -45.61 18.03
N TRP A 170 -30.52 -45.56 17.12
CA TRP A 170 -31.47 -46.63 16.95
C TRP A 170 -30.74 -47.95 16.68
N PRO A 171 -31.33 -49.08 17.10
CA PRO A 171 -30.70 -50.37 16.90
C PRO A 171 -30.40 -50.69 15.43
N SER A 172 -29.15 -51.02 15.12
CA SER A 172 -28.75 -51.50 13.81
C SER A 172 -27.69 -52.59 13.92
N CYS A 173 -27.71 -53.53 13.00
CA CYS A 173 -26.73 -54.62 12.93
C CYS A 173 -26.46 -55.04 11.50
N CYS A 174 -25.34 -55.72 11.25
CA CYS A 174 -25.04 -56.34 9.95
C CYS A 174 -25.93 -57.59 9.72
N LYS A 175 -26.00 -58.04 8.47
CA LYS A 175 -26.89 -59.17 8.11
C LYS A 175 -26.60 -60.45 8.88
N ASP A 176 -25.33 -60.68 9.23
CA ASP A 176 -24.82 -61.89 9.90
C ASP A 176 -24.57 -61.69 11.40
N SER A 177 -24.90 -60.49 11.95
CA SER A 177 -24.63 -60.18 13.35
C SER A 177 -25.74 -60.66 14.26
N GLU A 178 -25.39 -61.15 15.43
CA GLU A 178 -26.29 -61.38 16.54
C GLU A 178 -26.85 -60.05 17.04
N TYR A 179 -28.14 -60.02 17.39
CA TYR A 179 -28.73 -58.86 18.06
C TYR A 179 -29.37 -59.34 19.39
N ILE A 180 -28.90 -58.74 20.45
CA ILE A 180 -29.37 -59.02 21.79
C ILE A 180 -30.34 -57.92 22.19
N PHE A 181 -31.54 -58.36 22.67
CA PHE A 181 -32.52 -57.47 23.26
C PHE A 181 -33.16 -58.16 24.45
N THR A 182 -33.16 -57.52 25.61
CA THR A 182 -33.86 -57.97 26.80
C THR A 182 -34.39 -56.80 27.62
N PHE A 183 -35.39 -56.97 28.39
CA PHE A 183 -35.87 -55.99 29.35
C PHE A 183 -36.43 -56.65 30.60
N GLY A 184 -36.39 -55.94 31.71
CA GLY A 184 -36.98 -56.33 33.01
C GLY A 184 -38.13 -55.36 33.36
N ASP A 185 -39.35 -55.88 33.50
CA ASP A 185 -40.49 -55.10 34.00
C ASP A 185 -40.55 -55.11 35.52
N LYS A 186 -39.73 -54.23 36.11
CA LYS A 186 -39.54 -53.99 37.55
C LYS A 186 -39.85 -52.51 37.84
N PRO A 187 -39.93 -52.10 39.15
CA PRO A 187 -40.12 -50.70 39.52
C PRO A 187 -39.07 -49.77 38.94
N MET A 188 -39.50 -48.55 38.61
CA MET A 188 -38.61 -47.50 38.09
C MET A 188 -37.51 -47.21 39.12
N LEU A 189 -36.35 -46.79 38.61
CA LEU A 189 -35.20 -46.43 39.40
C LEU A 189 -35.44 -45.10 40.12
N SER A 190 -35.35 -45.08 41.47
CA SER A 190 -35.56 -43.84 42.23
C SER A 190 -34.37 -42.89 42.07
N ALA A 191 -34.61 -41.75 41.48
CA ALA A 191 -33.62 -40.74 41.26
C ALA A 191 -33.08 -40.15 42.58
N ASP A 192 -34.00 -39.82 43.49
CA ASP A 192 -33.62 -39.29 44.81
C ASP A 192 -32.93 -40.31 45.65
N GLY A 193 -33.35 -41.57 45.60
CA GLY A 193 -32.68 -42.67 46.28
C GLY A 193 -31.25 -42.88 45.82
N LEU A 194 -31.02 -42.73 44.48
CA LEU A 194 -29.64 -42.80 43.92
C LEU A 194 -28.77 -41.62 44.28
N LEU A 195 -29.30 -40.40 44.31
CA LEU A 195 -28.54 -39.23 44.75
C LEU A 195 -28.14 -39.35 46.18
N ASN A 196 -29.01 -39.86 47.06
CA ASN A 196 -28.68 -40.16 48.45
C ASN A 196 -27.63 -41.25 48.59
N ALA A 197 -27.73 -42.32 47.85
CA ALA A 197 -26.71 -43.39 47.81
C ALA A 197 -25.37 -42.91 47.29
N MET A 198 -25.38 -41.99 46.30
CA MET A 198 -24.19 -41.31 45.80
C MET A 198 -23.51 -40.48 46.88
N ASN A 199 -24.32 -39.67 47.62
CA ASN A 199 -23.84 -38.85 48.75
C ASN A 199 -23.22 -39.71 49.86
N GLU A 200 -23.85 -40.80 50.22
CA GLU A 200 -23.32 -41.70 51.23
C GLU A 200 -22.02 -42.38 50.83
N LYS A 201 -21.87 -42.78 49.57
CA LYS A 201 -20.70 -43.54 49.11
C LYS A 201 -19.54 -42.69 48.67
N PHE A 202 -19.81 -41.56 48.01
CA PHE A 202 -18.77 -40.73 47.35
C PHE A 202 -18.69 -39.30 47.90
N GLY A 203 -19.68 -38.83 48.68
CA GLY A 203 -19.84 -37.46 49.14
C GLY A 203 -20.81 -36.67 48.25
N ASP A 204 -20.95 -35.37 48.49
CA ASP A 204 -21.97 -34.54 47.78
C ASP A 204 -21.93 -34.77 46.27
N TRP A 205 -23.02 -35.23 45.73
CA TRP A 205 -23.18 -35.50 44.27
C TRP A 205 -22.98 -34.25 43.41
N ARG A 206 -23.11 -33.04 44.00
CA ARG A 206 -22.88 -31.79 43.31
C ARG A 206 -21.39 -31.56 43.08
N ASP A 207 -20.52 -32.10 43.91
CA ASP A 207 -19.07 -31.94 43.77
C ASP A 207 -18.52 -32.88 42.70
N VAL A 208 -18.24 -32.33 41.50
CA VAL A 208 -17.74 -33.06 40.34
C VAL A 208 -16.42 -33.79 40.66
N SER A 209 -15.64 -33.29 41.63
CA SER A 209 -14.35 -33.93 42.02
C SER A 209 -14.54 -35.29 42.73
N LYS A 210 -15.72 -35.52 43.21
CA LYS A 210 -16.10 -36.78 43.92
C LYS A 210 -16.70 -37.82 42.99
N TRP A 211 -16.99 -37.49 41.74
CA TRP A 211 -17.63 -38.42 40.84
C TRP A 211 -16.71 -39.58 40.47
N PRO A 212 -17.23 -40.82 40.45
CA PRO A 212 -16.46 -41.96 40.00
C PRO A 212 -16.06 -41.83 38.52
N GLN A 213 -14.79 -42.14 38.25
CA GLN A 213 -14.22 -42.06 36.91
C GLN A 213 -13.99 -43.40 36.27
N VAL A 214 -14.10 -43.49 34.97
CA VAL A 214 -13.67 -44.67 34.19
C VAL A 214 -12.14 -44.78 34.33
N PRO A 215 -11.59 -45.96 34.63
CA PRO A 215 -10.16 -46.12 34.71
C PRO A 215 -9.40 -45.63 33.48
N GLY A 216 -8.43 -44.70 33.65
CA GLY A 216 -7.64 -44.14 32.58
C GLY A 216 -8.28 -42.95 31.81
N ALA A 217 -9.48 -42.47 32.24
CA ALA A 217 -10.11 -41.29 31.61
C ALA A 217 -9.24 -40.02 31.71
N ASP A 218 -8.53 -39.79 32.80
CA ASP A 218 -7.60 -38.64 32.93
C ASP A 218 -6.53 -38.58 31.82
N ASN A 219 -6.10 -39.74 31.33
CA ASN A 219 -5.16 -39.83 30.22
C ASN A 219 -5.84 -39.45 28.87
N ALA A 220 -7.17 -39.58 28.75
CA ALA A 220 -7.90 -39.17 27.56
C ALA A 220 -7.96 -37.65 27.45
N TYR A 221 -8.16 -36.92 28.54
CA TYR A 221 -8.16 -35.44 28.57
C TYR A 221 -6.78 -34.87 28.26
N LYS A 222 -5.72 -35.47 28.84
CA LYS A 222 -4.34 -35.11 28.49
C LYS A 222 -4.02 -35.37 27.01
N LYS A 223 -4.51 -36.48 26.45
CA LYS A 223 -4.38 -36.77 25.00
C LYS A 223 -5.18 -35.81 24.12
N LEU A 224 -6.33 -35.31 24.58
CA LEU A 224 -7.10 -34.28 23.86
C LEU A 224 -6.36 -32.94 23.88
N ALA A 225 -5.77 -32.55 25.01
CA ALA A 225 -4.93 -31.36 25.09
C ALA A 225 -3.70 -31.44 24.17
N MET A 226 -3.03 -32.59 24.13
CA MET A 226 -1.87 -32.84 23.25
C MET A 226 -2.22 -32.85 21.75
N LYS A 227 -3.47 -33.07 21.39
CA LYS A 227 -3.95 -33.02 19.98
C LYS A 227 -4.39 -31.65 19.52
N GLN A 228 -4.64 -30.72 20.43
CA GLN A 228 -4.91 -29.33 20.07
C GLN A 228 -3.59 -28.60 19.79
N SER A 229 -3.58 -27.81 18.72
CA SER A 229 -2.45 -26.89 18.49
C SER A 229 -2.39 -25.89 19.62
N ASP A 230 -1.19 -25.59 20.09
CA ASP A 230 -0.93 -24.57 21.10
C ASP A 230 -1.62 -23.25 20.69
N PRO A 231 -2.54 -22.73 21.52
CA PRO A 231 -3.26 -21.50 21.21
C PRO A 231 -2.34 -20.28 21.10
N LEU A 232 -1.19 -20.30 21.80
CA LEU A 232 -0.20 -19.22 21.75
C LEU A 232 0.59 -19.20 20.44
N SER A 233 0.71 -20.33 19.75
CA SER A 233 1.39 -20.45 18.46
C SER A 233 0.50 -20.04 17.28
N LYS A 234 -0.81 -19.86 17.49
CA LYS A 234 -1.74 -19.47 16.44
C LYS A 234 -1.47 -18.03 15.96
N ALA A 235 -1.48 -17.84 14.64
CA ALA A 235 -1.37 -16.50 14.05
C ALA A 235 -2.72 -15.77 14.09
N GLY A 236 -2.68 -14.44 13.97
CA GLY A 236 -3.86 -13.59 13.84
C GLY A 236 -4.64 -13.41 15.15
N VAL A 237 -5.93 -13.04 15.01
CA VAL A 237 -6.77 -12.60 16.15
C VAL A 237 -6.86 -13.61 17.26
N VAL A 238 -7.03 -14.90 16.93
CA VAL A 238 -7.14 -15.99 17.93
C VAL A 238 -5.88 -16.10 18.77
N GLY A 239 -4.70 -16.10 18.12
CA GLY A 239 -3.43 -16.18 18.84
C GLY A 239 -3.15 -14.94 19.68
N ALA A 240 -3.39 -13.75 19.10
CA ALA A 240 -3.21 -12.49 19.83
C ALA A 240 -4.12 -12.41 21.06
N PHE A 241 -5.39 -12.84 20.94
CA PHE A 241 -6.31 -12.92 22.07
C PHE A 241 -5.77 -13.86 23.15
N CYS A 242 -5.33 -15.08 22.78
CA CYS A 242 -4.82 -16.06 23.75
C CYS A 242 -3.47 -15.67 24.36
N ARG A 243 -2.65 -14.86 23.70
CA ARG A 243 -1.42 -14.28 24.27
C ARG A 243 -1.70 -13.10 25.19
N THR A 244 -2.83 -12.40 24.96
CA THR A 244 -3.28 -11.29 25.82
C THR A 244 -4.03 -11.77 27.05
N TYR A 245 -4.85 -12.81 26.89
CA TYR A 245 -5.67 -13.37 27.95
C TYR A 245 -5.49 -14.89 28.00
N ASP A 246 -5.08 -15.39 29.15
CA ASP A 246 -5.26 -16.78 29.49
C ASP A 246 -6.71 -17.06 29.92
N ILE A 247 -7.03 -18.29 30.33
CA ILE A 247 -8.39 -18.65 30.79
C ILE A 247 -8.84 -17.76 31.94
N TYR A 248 -7.94 -17.48 32.90
CA TYR A 248 -8.27 -16.66 34.06
C TYR A 248 -8.60 -15.22 33.69
N GLY A 249 -7.72 -14.60 32.94
CA GLY A 249 -7.93 -13.22 32.43
C GLY A 249 -9.17 -13.08 31.54
N ALA A 250 -9.49 -14.13 30.76
CA ALA A 250 -10.68 -14.15 29.94
C ALA A 250 -11.97 -14.27 30.79
N MET A 251 -11.93 -15.08 31.86
CA MET A 251 -13.03 -15.16 32.83
C MET A 251 -13.26 -13.82 33.52
N ASP A 252 -12.22 -13.22 34.06
CA ASP A 252 -12.30 -11.97 34.83
C ASP A 252 -12.79 -10.79 33.94
N THR A 253 -12.32 -10.74 32.68
CA THR A 253 -12.63 -9.60 31.80
C THR A 253 -13.99 -9.72 31.10
N TYR A 254 -14.34 -10.92 30.66
CA TYR A 254 -15.47 -11.11 29.75
C TYR A 254 -16.60 -11.94 30.31
N LEU A 255 -16.35 -12.75 31.37
CA LEU A 255 -17.27 -13.72 31.92
C LEU A 255 -17.44 -13.53 33.43
N ASP A 256 -17.31 -12.29 33.92
CA ASP A 256 -17.52 -11.93 35.32
C ASP A 256 -18.88 -12.44 35.79
N GLY A 257 -18.91 -13.08 36.97
CA GLY A 257 -20.12 -13.67 37.58
C GLY A 257 -20.61 -14.96 36.90
N ILE A 258 -19.88 -15.54 35.95
CA ILE A 258 -20.25 -16.81 35.28
C ILE A 258 -19.55 -18.01 35.98
N TYR A 259 -18.33 -17.84 36.41
CA TYR A 259 -17.53 -18.85 37.09
C TYR A 259 -17.06 -18.35 38.43
N ALA A 260 -17.12 -19.22 39.44
CA ALA A 260 -16.55 -18.95 40.77
C ALA A 260 -15.44 -19.95 41.07
N PRO A 261 -14.30 -19.52 41.66
CA PRO A 261 -13.24 -20.44 42.08
C PRO A 261 -13.73 -21.30 43.18
N VAL A 262 -13.26 -22.55 43.27
CA VAL A 262 -13.50 -23.45 44.39
C VAL A 262 -12.38 -23.25 45.41
N ASP A 263 -12.75 -22.96 46.66
CA ASP A 263 -11.82 -22.80 47.77
C ASP A 263 -10.87 -23.99 47.87
N ASP A 264 -9.55 -23.74 48.12
CA ASP A 264 -8.47 -24.68 48.25
C ASP A 264 -8.08 -25.55 47.03
N SER A 265 -8.73 -25.42 45.89
CA SER A 265 -8.35 -26.20 44.69
C SER A 265 -7.83 -25.29 43.53
N ARG A 266 -6.51 -25.28 43.35
CA ARG A 266 -5.93 -24.51 42.22
C ARG A 266 -6.45 -25.05 40.87
N GLY A 267 -7.07 -24.16 40.10
CA GLY A 267 -7.51 -24.43 38.69
C GLY A 267 -8.89 -25.10 38.57
N ARG A 268 -9.69 -25.20 39.66
CA ARG A 268 -11.09 -25.64 39.57
C ARG A 268 -12.06 -24.52 39.79
N TYR A 269 -13.10 -24.48 38.98
CA TYR A 269 -14.16 -23.47 38.98
C TYR A 269 -15.53 -24.11 38.95
N THR A 270 -16.49 -23.41 39.56
CA THR A 270 -17.91 -23.72 39.50
C THR A 270 -18.58 -22.84 38.45
N TYR A 271 -19.29 -23.43 37.53
CA TYR A 271 -20.20 -22.70 36.63
C TYR A 271 -21.46 -22.31 37.36
N LEU A 272 -21.72 -21.03 37.53
CA LEU A 272 -22.82 -20.51 38.37
C LEU A 272 -24.21 -20.69 37.75
N GLY A 273 -24.29 -20.96 36.44
CA GLY A 273 -25.55 -21.27 35.73
C GLY A 273 -26.04 -22.71 35.93
N GLY A 274 -25.32 -23.54 36.71
CA GLY A 274 -25.67 -24.92 37.04
C GLY A 274 -25.82 -25.17 38.54
N SER A 275 -26.08 -26.42 38.89
CA SER A 275 -26.25 -26.85 40.28
C SER A 275 -25.07 -27.69 40.83
N THR A 276 -24.09 -27.98 39.99
CA THR A 276 -22.90 -28.72 40.33
C THR A 276 -21.72 -27.81 40.68
N THR A 277 -20.73 -28.26 41.45
CA THR A 277 -19.58 -27.49 41.89
C THR A 277 -18.26 -28.09 41.40
N GLY A 278 -17.24 -27.25 41.14
CA GLY A 278 -15.87 -27.69 40.85
C GLY A 278 -15.70 -28.44 39.52
N GLY A 279 -16.66 -28.35 38.59
CA GLY A 279 -16.66 -29.11 37.34
C GLY A 279 -15.89 -28.48 36.20
N ALA A 280 -15.56 -27.21 36.28
CA ALA A 280 -14.72 -26.54 35.30
C ALA A 280 -13.25 -26.60 35.70
N VAL A 281 -12.39 -27.25 34.93
CA VAL A 281 -10.98 -27.50 35.26
C VAL A 281 -10.09 -26.79 34.24
N VAL A 282 -9.15 -25.98 34.76
CA VAL A 282 -8.15 -25.26 33.96
C VAL A 282 -6.88 -26.09 33.86
N TYR A 283 -6.37 -26.29 32.68
CA TYR A 283 -5.17 -27.08 32.37
C TYR A 283 -4.05 -26.20 31.77
N ASP A 284 -2.83 -26.76 31.80
CA ASP A 284 -1.64 -26.19 31.16
C ASP A 284 -1.41 -24.70 31.51
N ASN A 285 -1.40 -24.38 32.79
CA ASN A 285 -1.14 -23.04 33.32
C ASN A 285 -2.05 -21.94 32.74
N GLY A 286 -3.33 -22.24 32.53
CA GLY A 286 -4.30 -21.27 32.07
C GLY A 286 -4.54 -21.27 30.53
N MET A 287 -3.93 -22.20 29.80
CA MET A 287 -4.12 -22.26 28.35
C MET A 287 -5.47 -22.86 27.91
N PHE A 288 -5.98 -23.81 28.68
CA PHE A 288 -7.20 -24.53 28.34
C PHE A 288 -8.13 -24.70 29.56
N LEU A 289 -9.43 -24.74 29.24
CA LEU A 289 -10.48 -25.11 30.17
C LEU A 289 -11.24 -26.31 29.65
N TYR A 290 -11.58 -27.27 30.52
CA TYR A 290 -12.56 -28.32 30.26
C TYR A 290 -13.66 -28.26 31.31
N SER A 291 -14.93 -28.26 30.87
CA SER A 291 -16.08 -28.23 31.80
C SER A 291 -16.83 -29.55 31.79
N HIS A 292 -17.09 -30.06 32.99
CA HIS A 292 -17.97 -31.18 33.28
C HIS A 292 -19.38 -30.73 33.66
N HIS A 293 -19.63 -29.42 33.81
CA HIS A 293 -20.96 -28.91 34.10
C HIS A 293 -21.88 -29.10 32.88
N SER A 294 -22.89 -29.92 33.02
CA SER A 294 -23.78 -30.29 31.88
C SER A 294 -24.56 -29.12 31.31
N THR A 295 -24.77 -28.04 32.08
CA THR A 295 -25.44 -26.82 31.66
C THR A 295 -24.49 -25.77 31.07
N ASP A 296 -23.18 -25.96 31.22
CA ASP A 296 -22.16 -25.03 30.67
C ASP A 296 -22.08 -25.14 29.15
N PRO A 297 -22.10 -24.02 28.40
CA PRO A 297 -21.86 -24.01 26.96
C PRO A 297 -20.54 -24.70 26.51
N CYS A 298 -19.56 -24.78 27.42
CA CYS A 298 -18.27 -25.44 27.19
C CYS A 298 -18.26 -26.91 27.60
N CYS A 299 -19.37 -27.48 28.09
CA CYS A 299 -19.45 -28.85 28.54
C CYS A 299 -18.89 -29.85 27.52
N GLY A 300 -18.03 -30.77 28.00
CA GLY A 300 -17.47 -31.82 27.16
C GLY A 300 -16.44 -31.35 26.11
N ARG A 301 -15.98 -30.12 26.18
CA ARG A 301 -15.01 -29.53 25.25
C ARG A 301 -13.79 -28.98 25.98
N LEU A 302 -12.63 -29.20 25.38
CA LEU A 302 -11.41 -28.51 25.77
C LEU A 302 -11.32 -27.21 24.98
N VAL A 303 -11.43 -26.07 25.63
CA VAL A 303 -11.48 -24.74 25.00
C VAL A 303 -10.30 -23.88 25.46
N ASN A 304 -9.78 -23.04 24.55
CA ASN A 304 -8.86 -21.98 24.87
C ASN A 304 -9.62 -20.70 25.30
N ALA A 305 -8.91 -19.65 25.69
CA ALA A 305 -9.53 -18.40 26.14
C ALA A 305 -10.45 -17.76 25.08
N PHE A 306 -10.07 -17.78 23.80
CA PHE A 306 -10.89 -17.26 22.70
C PHE A 306 -12.20 -18.05 22.54
N ASP A 307 -12.12 -19.39 22.52
CA ASP A 307 -13.29 -20.24 22.35
C ASP A 307 -14.19 -20.25 23.59
N LEU A 308 -13.61 -20.08 24.79
CA LEU A 308 -14.36 -19.92 26.04
C LEU A 308 -15.30 -18.71 25.96
N VAL A 309 -14.75 -17.53 25.65
CA VAL A 309 -15.58 -16.31 25.51
C VAL A 309 -16.56 -16.42 24.34
N ARG A 310 -16.11 -16.99 23.22
CA ARG A 310 -16.95 -17.19 22.02
C ARG A 310 -18.21 -17.98 22.33
N LEU A 311 -18.07 -19.12 23.00
CA LEU A 311 -19.18 -20.03 23.29
C LEU A 311 -20.16 -19.41 24.27
N HIS A 312 -19.70 -18.69 25.28
CA HIS A 312 -20.57 -18.05 26.27
C HIS A 312 -21.31 -16.82 25.71
N LYS A 313 -20.62 -15.97 24.95
CA LYS A 313 -21.22 -14.70 24.49
C LYS A 313 -21.99 -14.85 23.18
N PHE A 314 -21.57 -15.77 22.33
CA PHE A 314 -22.02 -15.81 20.93
C PHE A 314 -22.43 -17.22 20.46
N GLY A 315 -22.38 -18.21 21.33
CA GLY A 315 -22.65 -19.60 20.95
C GLY A 315 -24.05 -19.81 20.33
N ASP A 316 -25.05 -19.05 20.75
CA ASP A 316 -26.41 -19.13 20.24
C ASP A 316 -26.55 -18.63 18.78
N LEU A 317 -25.63 -17.79 18.31
CA LEU A 317 -25.63 -17.36 16.92
C LEU A 317 -25.40 -18.52 15.92
N ASP A 318 -24.85 -19.64 16.39
CA ASP A 318 -24.55 -20.80 15.56
C ASP A 318 -25.75 -21.74 15.38
N ASP A 319 -26.87 -21.48 16.04
CA ASP A 319 -28.03 -22.41 16.05
C ASP A 319 -28.62 -22.66 14.67
N GLY A 320 -28.49 -21.70 13.73
CA GLY A 320 -28.92 -21.84 12.34
C GLY A 320 -27.86 -22.36 11.37
N ALA A 321 -26.62 -22.56 11.80
CA ALA A 321 -25.52 -22.91 10.91
C ALA A 321 -25.50 -24.39 10.54
N ASP A 322 -25.05 -24.76 9.33
CA ASP A 322 -24.84 -26.17 8.94
C ASP A 322 -23.84 -26.84 9.90
N PRO A 323 -24.12 -28.06 10.38
CA PRO A 323 -23.26 -28.82 11.30
C PRO A 323 -21.84 -29.09 10.76
N ASN A 324 -21.64 -29.02 9.44
CA ASN A 324 -20.35 -29.22 8.80
C ASN A 324 -19.58 -27.88 8.61
N THR A 325 -20.19 -26.75 9.01
CA THR A 325 -19.54 -25.45 8.89
C THR A 325 -18.27 -25.43 9.73
N PRO A 326 -17.09 -25.19 9.13
CA PRO A 326 -15.85 -25.04 9.89
C PRO A 326 -15.98 -23.92 10.93
N THR A 327 -15.37 -24.07 12.10
CA THR A 327 -15.46 -23.13 13.22
C THR A 327 -15.15 -21.69 12.79
N ASN A 328 -14.16 -21.48 11.93
CA ASN A 328 -13.76 -20.15 11.43
C ASN A 328 -14.77 -19.50 10.48
N ARG A 329 -15.85 -20.20 10.10
CA ARG A 329 -16.96 -19.68 9.27
C ARG A 329 -18.26 -19.56 10.04
N LEU A 330 -18.25 -19.89 11.32
CA LEU A 330 -19.43 -19.77 12.17
C LEU A 330 -19.73 -18.30 12.49
N PRO A 331 -21.03 -17.93 12.65
CA PRO A 331 -21.42 -16.60 13.09
C PRO A 331 -20.79 -16.18 14.43
N SER A 332 -20.74 -17.11 15.39
CA SER A 332 -20.10 -16.89 16.70
C SER A 332 -18.62 -16.54 16.58
N TYR A 333 -17.92 -17.19 15.63
CA TYR A 333 -16.49 -16.91 15.40
C TYR A 333 -16.28 -15.50 14.88
N THR A 334 -17.11 -15.06 13.93
CA THR A 334 -17.05 -13.69 13.40
C THR A 334 -17.34 -12.66 14.48
N ALA A 335 -18.38 -12.90 15.30
CA ALA A 335 -18.72 -12.02 16.42
C ALA A 335 -17.59 -11.94 17.45
N MET A 336 -16.95 -13.05 17.77
CA MET A 336 -15.82 -13.10 18.69
C MET A 336 -14.57 -12.42 18.13
N CYS A 337 -14.30 -12.56 16.84
CA CYS A 337 -13.22 -11.81 16.18
C CYS A 337 -13.45 -10.29 16.27
N ASN A 338 -14.69 -9.82 16.09
CA ASN A 338 -15.02 -8.41 16.24
C ASN A 338 -14.76 -7.92 17.66
N LEU A 339 -15.25 -8.67 18.69
CA LEU A 339 -15.00 -8.35 20.08
C LEU A 339 -13.50 -8.27 20.39
N ALA A 340 -12.71 -9.23 19.91
CA ALA A 340 -11.28 -9.29 20.13
C ALA A 340 -10.54 -8.12 19.47
N VAL A 341 -10.96 -7.68 18.29
CA VAL A 341 -10.35 -6.55 17.59
C VAL A 341 -10.73 -5.21 18.22
N GLU A 342 -11.91 -5.10 18.82
CA GLU A 342 -12.34 -3.92 19.56
C GLU A 342 -11.63 -3.78 20.91
N ASP A 343 -11.02 -4.85 21.42
CA ASP A 343 -10.22 -4.81 22.64
C ASP A 343 -8.85 -4.15 22.41
N ALA A 344 -8.59 -3.05 23.15
CA ALA A 344 -7.36 -2.27 23.00
C ALA A 344 -6.08 -3.08 23.31
N ARG A 345 -6.13 -4.04 24.25
CA ARG A 345 -4.98 -4.87 24.61
C ARG A 345 -4.66 -5.87 23.50
N VAL A 346 -5.69 -6.49 22.92
CA VAL A 346 -5.54 -7.45 21.81
C VAL A 346 -5.05 -6.72 20.55
N SER A 347 -5.58 -5.54 20.26
CA SER A 347 -5.15 -4.73 19.12
C SER A 347 -3.71 -4.28 19.25
N ARG A 348 -3.25 -3.87 20.44
CA ARG A 348 -1.83 -3.57 20.71
C ARG A 348 -0.95 -4.80 20.54
N GLN A 349 -1.40 -5.97 21.00
CA GLN A 349 -0.65 -7.22 20.83
C GLN A 349 -0.49 -7.57 19.34
N LEU A 350 -1.56 -7.43 18.54
CA LEU A 350 -1.52 -7.60 17.08
C LEU A 350 -0.55 -6.63 16.40
N ALA A 351 -0.55 -5.37 16.83
CA ALA A 351 0.35 -4.35 16.29
C ALA A 351 1.82 -4.67 16.62
N LYS A 352 2.10 -5.07 17.87
CA LYS A 352 3.44 -5.48 18.31
C LYS A 352 3.96 -6.68 17.51
N GLU A 353 3.15 -7.71 17.34
CA GLU A 353 3.53 -8.89 16.57
C GLU A 353 3.85 -8.59 15.10
N ARG A 354 3.13 -7.63 14.50
CA ARG A 354 3.43 -7.15 13.15
C ARG A 354 4.78 -6.42 13.09
N ALA A 355 5.03 -5.55 14.07
CA ALA A 355 6.30 -4.81 14.15
C ALA A 355 7.49 -5.78 14.34
N ASP A 356 7.36 -6.76 15.25
CA ASP A 356 8.38 -7.78 15.50
C ASP A 356 8.65 -8.66 14.27
N SER A 357 7.59 -9.01 13.51
CA SER A 357 7.71 -9.74 12.24
C SER A 357 8.44 -8.91 11.19
N ALA A 358 8.15 -7.59 11.10
CA ALA A 358 8.82 -6.69 10.18
C ALA A 358 10.33 -6.61 10.48
N VAL A 359 10.70 -6.45 11.74
CA VAL A 359 12.12 -6.43 12.15
C VAL A 359 12.81 -7.75 11.80
N SER A 360 12.18 -8.89 12.05
CA SER A 360 12.73 -10.21 11.72
C SER A 360 12.91 -10.44 10.21
N ASP A 361 11.91 -10.04 9.41
CA ASP A 361 11.89 -10.28 7.96
C ASP A 361 12.89 -9.37 7.20
N PHE A 362 13.23 -8.21 7.76
CA PHE A 362 14.11 -7.21 7.13
C PHE A 362 15.47 -7.06 7.82
N SER A 363 15.73 -7.73 8.94
CA SER A 363 16.99 -7.63 9.71
C SER A 363 18.27 -8.03 8.96
N GLY A 364 18.16 -8.74 7.83
CA GLY A 364 19.28 -9.09 6.97
C GLY A 364 19.61 -8.05 5.89
N LEU A 365 18.80 -7.00 5.73
CA LEU A 365 18.93 -6.02 4.66
C LEU A 365 19.39 -4.63 5.16
N THR A 366 19.07 -4.29 6.39
CA THR A 366 19.49 -3.01 7.02
C THR A 366 19.79 -3.21 8.50
N GLU A 367 20.92 -2.69 8.99
CA GLU A 367 21.27 -2.68 10.43
C GLU A 367 20.36 -1.76 11.27
N SER A 368 19.50 -0.97 10.63
CA SER A 368 18.72 0.08 11.27
C SER A 368 17.24 -0.24 11.52
N ALA A 369 16.80 -1.48 11.28
CA ALA A 369 15.42 -1.90 11.59
C ALA A 369 15.30 -2.28 13.09
N SER A 370 15.58 -1.35 14.00
CA SER A 370 15.27 -1.50 15.43
C SER A 370 13.99 -0.73 15.76
N ALA A 371 12.91 -1.46 16.09
CA ALA A 371 11.80 -0.82 16.77
C ALA A 371 12.35 -0.32 18.12
N SER A 372 12.43 1.00 18.30
CA SER A 372 12.76 1.58 19.59
C SER A 372 11.65 1.26 20.57
N GLU A 373 11.98 0.86 21.80
CA GLU A 373 11.03 0.54 22.88
C GLU A 373 10.07 1.69 23.28
N GLY A 374 10.00 2.75 22.48
CA GLY A 374 9.17 3.94 22.70
C GLY A 374 8.24 4.34 21.56
N ASP A 375 8.14 3.55 20.49
CA ASP A 375 7.26 3.92 19.39
C ASP A 375 5.79 3.76 19.79
N ASN A 376 5.06 4.88 19.78
CA ASN A 376 3.62 4.88 20.02
C ASN A 376 2.88 4.14 18.90
N LEU A 377 2.32 2.98 19.20
CA LEU A 377 1.53 2.15 18.28
C LEU A 377 0.03 2.50 18.30
N ASP A 378 -0.40 3.54 19.00
CA ASP A 378 -1.82 3.89 19.16
C ASP A 378 -2.51 4.19 17.81
N TRP A 379 -1.76 4.71 16.82
CA TRP A 379 -2.27 4.95 15.47
C TRP A 379 -2.79 3.68 14.77
N THR A 380 -2.32 2.49 15.21
CA THR A 380 -2.77 1.21 14.63
C THR A 380 -4.22 0.89 15.00
N MET A 381 -4.76 1.57 16.02
CA MET A 381 -6.16 1.45 16.43
C MET A 381 -7.12 2.11 15.41
N ASP A 382 -6.61 3.07 14.63
CA ASP A 382 -7.38 3.77 13.60
C ASP A 382 -7.44 2.99 12.28
N LEU A 383 -6.69 1.88 12.17
CA LEU A 383 -6.69 1.04 10.98
C LEU A 383 -8.03 0.29 10.82
N GLU A 384 -8.66 0.45 9.68
CA GLU A 384 -9.81 -0.37 9.33
C GLU A 384 -9.44 -1.83 9.13
N LEU A 385 -10.08 -2.72 9.89
CA LEU A 385 -9.86 -4.16 9.81
C LEU A 385 -10.99 -4.86 9.07
N ASN A 386 -10.68 -5.99 8.44
CA ASN A 386 -11.68 -6.91 7.95
C ASN A 386 -12.30 -7.63 9.16
N ARG A 387 -13.58 -7.43 9.38
CA ARG A 387 -14.30 -7.96 10.54
C ARG A 387 -14.30 -9.48 10.65
N GLN A 388 -14.14 -10.19 9.53
CA GLN A 388 -14.14 -11.67 9.53
C GLN A 388 -12.76 -12.27 9.79
N THR A 389 -11.71 -11.62 9.31
CA THR A 389 -10.34 -12.18 9.34
C THR A 389 -9.42 -11.44 10.31
N GLY A 390 -9.81 -10.25 10.80
CA GLY A 390 -8.95 -9.37 11.58
C GLY A 390 -7.76 -8.80 10.80
N THR A 391 -7.72 -8.99 9.46
CA THR A 391 -6.67 -8.46 8.61
C THR A 391 -6.94 -7.00 8.28
N ILE A 392 -5.88 -6.23 8.06
CA ILE A 392 -6.00 -4.83 7.66
C ILE A 392 -6.61 -4.77 6.26
N LYS A 393 -7.64 -3.93 6.09
CA LYS A 393 -8.23 -3.71 4.77
C LYS A 393 -7.26 -2.96 3.86
N ALA A 394 -7.15 -3.38 2.62
CA ALA A 394 -6.39 -2.68 1.59
C ALA A 394 -7.19 -1.45 1.08
N THR A 395 -7.27 -0.38 1.89
CA THR A 395 -7.86 0.92 1.55
C THR A 395 -6.76 1.95 1.38
N ILE A 396 -7.02 3.01 0.62
CA ILE A 396 -6.08 4.13 0.49
C ILE A 396 -5.83 4.78 1.85
N ASP A 397 -6.86 4.93 2.66
CA ASP A 397 -6.78 5.55 3.99
C ASP A 397 -5.88 4.75 4.94
N ASN A 398 -6.05 3.43 5.01
CA ASN A 398 -5.15 2.58 5.81
C ASN A 398 -3.70 2.64 5.33
N ILE A 399 -3.49 2.56 4.01
CA ILE A 399 -2.14 2.62 3.43
C ILE A 399 -1.50 3.98 3.72
N TRP A 400 -2.27 5.06 3.56
CA TRP A 400 -1.81 6.41 3.87
C TRP A 400 -1.46 6.57 5.35
N LEU A 401 -2.29 6.04 6.26
CA LEU A 401 -2.05 6.06 7.70
C LEU A 401 -0.77 5.30 8.08
N ILE A 402 -0.51 4.17 7.43
CA ILE A 402 0.72 3.40 7.59
C ILE A 402 1.93 4.21 7.11
N LEU A 403 1.87 4.81 5.91
CA LEU A 403 2.95 5.64 5.37
C LEU A 403 3.31 6.83 6.28
N GLU A 404 2.32 7.39 6.97
CA GLU A 404 2.49 8.54 7.87
C GLU A 404 3.11 8.15 9.22
N ASN A 405 2.82 6.93 9.74
CA ASN A 405 3.10 6.58 11.13
C ASN A 405 4.07 5.41 11.32
N ASP A 406 4.21 4.50 10.34
CA ASP A 406 5.13 3.37 10.46
C ASP A 406 6.56 3.85 10.67
N PRO A 407 7.26 3.45 11.75
CA PRO A 407 8.62 3.88 12.05
C PRO A 407 9.62 3.66 10.91
N ASN A 408 9.40 2.62 10.10
CA ASN A 408 10.27 2.28 8.98
C ASN A 408 9.97 3.08 7.70
N LEU A 409 8.81 3.76 7.63
CA LEU A 409 8.35 4.47 6.43
C LEU A 409 8.15 5.97 6.63
N ARG A 410 7.76 6.40 7.83
CA ARG A 410 7.45 7.82 8.12
C ARG A 410 8.61 8.75 7.80
N GLY A 411 8.32 9.81 7.06
CA GLY A 411 9.31 10.83 6.71
C GLY A 411 10.39 10.39 5.73
N LYS A 412 10.28 9.17 5.15
CA LYS A 412 11.31 8.62 4.26
C LYS A 412 11.14 9.03 2.80
N PHE A 413 10.01 9.58 2.43
CA PHE A 413 9.73 9.99 1.04
C PHE A 413 8.80 11.20 0.99
N ALA A 414 9.03 12.04 -0.01
CA ALA A 414 8.24 13.23 -0.27
C ALA A 414 8.33 13.61 -1.77
N LEU A 415 7.44 14.48 -2.22
CA LEU A 415 7.51 15.04 -3.56
C LEU A 415 8.46 16.26 -3.57
N ASN A 416 9.50 16.18 -4.39
CA ASN A 416 10.29 17.35 -4.71
C ASN A 416 9.60 18.12 -5.86
N GLU A 417 8.92 19.23 -5.54
CA GLU A 417 8.25 20.08 -6.54
C GLU A 417 9.21 20.66 -7.57
N PHE A 418 10.44 20.97 -7.15
CA PHE A 418 11.45 21.52 -8.01
C PHE A 418 11.95 20.50 -9.05
N ALA A 419 12.21 19.28 -8.60
CA ALA A 419 12.62 18.19 -9.48
C ALA A 419 11.43 17.48 -10.18
N GLY A 420 10.19 17.74 -9.75
CA GLY A 420 8.97 17.15 -10.32
C GLY A 420 8.83 15.65 -10.09
N ARG A 421 9.50 15.10 -9.08
CA ARG A 421 9.57 13.65 -8.77
C ARG A 421 9.53 13.36 -7.28
N GLY A 422 9.11 12.13 -6.94
CA GLY A 422 9.26 11.58 -5.60
C GLY A 422 10.72 11.36 -5.25
N GLU A 423 11.10 11.56 -4.00
CA GLU A 423 12.46 11.35 -3.51
C GLU A 423 12.49 10.54 -2.23
N VAL A 424 13.56 9.77 -2.08
CA VAL A 424 13.92 9.02 -0.87
C VAL A 424 14.74 9.95 0.04
N LEU A 425 14.27 10.08 1.30
CA LEU A 425 14.83 11.01 2.29
C LEU A 425 15.49 10.30 3.48
N GLY A 426 15.47 8.97 3.53
CA GLY A 426 16.07 8.18 4.61
C GLY A 426 16.13 6.70 4.29
N ASP A 427 16.68 5.91 5.21
CA ASP A 427 16.78 4.47 5.07
C ASP A 427 15.41 3.82 4.85
N LEU A 428 15.35 2.90 3.90
CA LEU A 428 14.17 2.09 3.62
C LEU A 428 14.43 0.63 4.03
N PRO A 429 13.43 -0.14 4.43
CA PRO A 429 13.61 -1.54 4.83
C PRO A 429 14.30 -2.43 3.79
N TRP A 430 14.22 -2.05 2.53
CA TRP A 430 14.81 -2.77 1.39
C TRP A 430 16.03 -2.08 0.76
N SER A 431 16.45 -0.91 1.27
CA SER A 431 17.56 -0.14 0.68
C SER A 431 18.19 0.79 1.70
N VAL A 432 19.50 0.69 1.85
CA VAL A 432 20.26 1.62 2.70
C VAL A 432 20.29 3.01 2.08
N PHE A 433 20.12 4.02 2.90
CA PHE A 433 20.19 5.43 2.52
C PHE A 433 21.64 5.92 2.57
N ASP A 434 22.27 5.96 1.39
CA ASP A 434 23.61 6.55 1.27
C ASP A 434 23.52 8.06 1.11
N LYS A 435 22.64 8.52 0.20
CA LYS A 435 22.33 9.92 -0.04
C LYS A 435 20.96 10.08 -0.64
N ARG A 436 20.39 11.28 -0.48
CA ARG A 436 19.11 11.64 -1.07
C ARG A 436 19.10 11.40 -2.58
N ARG A 437 18.07 10.73 -3.07
CA ARG A 437 17.91 10.31 -4.45
C ARG A 437 16.45 10.27 -4.90
N GLY A 438 16.25 10.25 -6.21
CA GLY A 438 14.93 10.04 -6.77
C GLY A 438 14.39 8.64 -6.47
N TRP A 439 13.06 8.55 -6.38
CA TRP A 439 12.32 7.29 -6.28
C TRP A 439 12.48 6.46 -7.55
N THR A 440 12.69 5.17 -7.41
CA THR A 440 12.96 4.22 -8.50
C THR A 440 11.94 3.10 -8.57
N ASP A 441 11.94 2.33 -9.67
CA ASP A 441 11.09 1.13 -9.81
C ASP A 441 11.42 0.06 -8.75
N ASN A 442 12.68 -0.01 -8.32
CA ASN A 442 13.08 -0.91 -7.23
C ASN A 442 12.45 -0.50 -5.90
N ASP A 443 12.24 0.78 -5.68
CA ASP A 443 11.56 1.27 -4.48
C ASP A 443 10.07 0.94 -4.52
N ASN A 444 9.44 0.98 -5.69
CA ASN A 444 8.05 0.48 -5.85
C ASN A 444 7.97 -1.00 -5.46
N ALA A 445 8.84 -1.84 -6.00
CA ALA A 445 8.86 -3.26 -5.70
C ALA A 445 9.10 -3.52 -4.20
N GLY A 446 10.04 -2.80 -3.59
CA GLY A 446 10.33 -2.88 -2.15
C GLY A 446 9.15 -2.46 -1.28
N LEU A 447 8.47 -1.37 -1.65
CA LEU A 447 7.28 -0.90 -0.95
C LEU A 447 6.13 -1.92 -1.01
N TYR A 448 5.86 -2.49 -2.20
CA TYR A 448 4.83 -3.53 -2.36
C TYR A 448 5.15 -4.76 -1.52
N TRP A 449 6.41 -5.22 -1.56
CA TRP A 449 6.87 -6.33 -0.76
C TRP A 449 6.74 -6.07 0.74
N TYR A 450 7.06 -4.86 1.20
CA TYR A 450 6.89 -4.46 2.59
C TYR A 450 5.42 -4.51 3.03
N PHE A 451 4.51 -3.92 2.25
CA PHE A 451 3.08 -3.95 2.55
C PHE A 451 2.51 -5.37 2.56
N GLU A 452 2.94 -6.22 1.63
CA GLU A 452 2.51 -7.62 1.57
C GLU A 452 3.03 -8.42 2.77
N LYS A 453 4.29 -8.27 3.12
CA LYS A 453 4.93 -9.00 4.22
C LYS A 453 4.39 -8.58 5.58
N VAL A 454 4.45 -7.28 5.89
CA VAL A 454 4.16 -6.74 7.22
C VAL A 454 2.66 -6.61 7.46
N TYR A 455 1.95 -6.02 6.51
CA TYR A 455 0.54 -5.66 6.67
C TYR A 455 -0.43 -6.61 5.98
N LYS A 456 0.07 -7.58 5.22
CA LYS A 456 -0.73 -8.49 4.38
C LYS A 456 -1.64 -7.74 3.40
N ILE A 457 -1.21 -6.54 3.00
CA ILE A 457 -1.90 -5.68 2.05
C ILE A 457 -1.34 -5.96 0.65
N THR A 458 -2.22 -6.31 -0.27
CA THR A 458 -1.94 -6.47 -1.70
C THR A 458 -2.76 -5.47 -2.50
N GLY A 459 -2.28 -5.09 -3.68
CA GLY A 459 -3.02 -4.15 -4.56
C GLY A 459 -2.21 -2.90 -4.88
N ASN A 460 -1.22 -3.05 -5.76
CA ASN A 460 -0.23 -2.04 -6.15
C ASN A 460 -0.86 -0.67 -6.46
N GLY A 461 -1.96 -0.63 -7.22
CA GLY A 461 -2.61 0.63 -7.58
C GLY A 461 -3.15 1.46 -6.40
N LYS A 462 -3.51 0.80 -5.28
CA LYS A 462 -3.92 1.52 -4.05
C LYS A 462 -2.70 2.03 -3.28
N ILE A 463 -1.62 1.25 -3.27
CA ILE A 463 -0.35 1.64 -2.65
C ILE A 463 0.22 2.85 -3.40
N ASP A 464 0.25 2.81 -4.74
CA ASP A 464 0.69 3.93 -5.57
C ASP A 464 -0.17 5.19 -5.35
N GLY A 465 -1.50 5.02 -5.27
CA GLY A 465 -2.43 6.11 -5.00
C GLY A 465 -2.19 6.76 -3.64
N ALA A 466 -2.03 5.96 -2.60
CA ALA A 466 -1.75 6.45 -1.25
C ALA A 466 -0.37 7.11 -1.17
N LEU A 467 0.68 6.51 -1.77
CA LEU A 467 2.02 7.09 -1.85
C LEU A 467 2.02 8.44 -2.55
N SER A 468 1.28 8.55 -3.67
CA SER A 468 1.15 9.82 -4.40
C SER A 468 0.51 10.92 -3.55
N LEU A 469 -0.60 10.61 -2.86
CA LEU A 469 -1.28 11.54 -1.97
C LEU A 469 -0.42 11.92 -0.77
N HIS A 470 0.26 10.95 -0.16
CA HIS A 470 1.15 11.17 0.97
C HIS A 470 2.34 12.06 0.56
N SER A 471 3.01 11.75 -0.56
CA SER A 471 4.14 12.53 -1.07
C SER A 471 3.74 13.95 -1.44
N GLU A 472 2.53 14.17 -1.99
CA GLU A 472 2.00 15.51 -2.28
C GLU A 472 1.77 16.33 -1.01
N LYS A 473 1.30 15.71 0.08
CA LYS A 473 1.16 16.39 1.39
C LYS A 473 2.50 16.84 1.96
N HIS A 474 3.53 16.03 1.77
CA HIS A 474 4.88 16.27 2.30
C HIS A 474 5.82 16.87 1.26
N LYS A 475 5.28 17.59 0.27
CA LYS A 475 6.07 18.18 -0.79
C LYS A 475 6.99 19.29 -0.29
N PHE A 476 8.10 19.43 -0.96
CA PHE A 476 9.10 20.46 -0.66
C PHE A 476 9.74 20.99 -1.95
N ASN A 477 10.41 22.12 -1.86
CA ASN A 477 11.16 22.74 -2.96
C ASN A 477 12.52 23.17 -2.45
N ASP A 478 13.57 22.56 -2.93
CA ASP A 478 14.93 22.78 -2.44
C ASP A 478 15.40 24.20 -2.63
N VAL A 479 15.23 24.74 -3.83
CA VAL A 479 15.71 26.10 -4.14
C VAL A 479 14.91 27.13 -3.34
N ARG A 480 13.60 26.96 -3.23
CA ARG A 480 12.76 27.85 -2.42
C ARG A 480 13.12 27.78 -0.93
N ASN A 481 13.35 26.55 -0.42
CA ASN A 481 13.76 26.35 0.96
C ASN A 481 15.13 26.95 1.25
N TYR A 482 16.08 26.84 0.31
CA TYR A 482 17.38 27.46 0.40
C TYR A 482 17.25 28.99 0.43
N LEU A 483 16.60 29.58 -0.57
CA LEU A 483 16.46 31.05 -0.68
C LEU A 483 15.69 31.69 0.48
N SER A 484 14.71 30.94 1.04
CA SER A 484 13.89 31.45 2.15
C SER A 484 14.64 31.55 3.48
N LYS A 485 15.77 30.85 3.62
CA LYS A 485 16.60 30.84 4.83
C LYS A 485 17.68 31.92 4.78
N LEU A 486 17.89 32.59 3.64
CA LEU A 486 18.95 33.54 3.46
C LEU A 486 18.59 34.90 4.06
N GLU A 487 19.53 35.49 4.76
CA GLU A 487 19.46 36.84 5.34
C GLU A 487 20.61 37.70 4.78
N TRP A 488 20.27 38.83 4.16
CA TRP A 488 21.26 39.73 3.57
C TRP A 488 21.94 40.61 4.62
N ASP A 489 23.26 40.66 4.57
CA ASP A 489 24.09 41.45 5.48
C ASP A 489 24.11 42.98 5.18
N GLY A 490 23.43 43.40 4.13
CA GLY A 490 23.37 44.81 3.70
C GLY A 490 24.51 45.26 2.79
N VAL A 491 25.48 44.38 2.50
CA VAL A 491 26.61 44.73 1.62
C VAL A 491 26.27 44.35 0.16
N PRO A 492 26.21 45.31 -0.77
CA PRO A 492 25.86 45.01 -2.16
C PRO A 492 27.02 44.29 -2.86
N ARG A 493 26.73 43.15 -3.47
CA ARG A 493 27.68 42.32 -4.23
C ARG A 493 27.13 41.90 -5.60
N LEU A 494 25.82 41.94 -5.75
CA LEU A 494 25.14 41.40 -6.93
C LEU A 494 25.46 42.22 -8.19
N ASP A 495 25.42 43.54 -8.11
CA ASP A 495 25.67 44.44 -9.25
C ASP A 495 27.10 44.31 -9.78
N THR A 496 28.06 43.97 -8.93
CA THR A 496 29.49 43.91 -9.28
C THR A 496 29.98 42.48 -9.49
N LEU A 497 29.12 41.46 -9.39
CA LEU A 497 29.50 40.06 -9.47
C LEU A 497 30.37 39.74 -10.73
N LEU A 498 29.91 40.11 -11.91
CA LEU A 498 30.67 39.87 -13.15
C LEU A 498 31.92 40.78 -13.26
N ILE A 499 31.86 41.96 -12.73
CA ILE A 499 32.97 42.92 -12.72
C ILE A 499 34.10 42.40 -11.81
N ASP A 500 33.76 42.01 -10.59
CA ASP A 500 34.73 41.61 -9.59
C ASP A 500 35.34 40.21 -9.87
N TYR A 501 34.54 39.27 -10.33
CA TYR A 501 34.95 37.86 -10.51
C TYR A 501 35.40 37.52 -11.93
N LEU A 502 34.76 38.12 -12.95
CA LEU A 502 35.08 37.81 -14.33
C LEU A 502 35.75 38.95 -15.08
N GLY A 503 36.00 40.11 -14.43
CA GLY A 503 36.66 41.24 -15.06
C GLY A 503 35.86 41.87 -16.21
N ALA A 504 34.57 42.00 -16.04
CA ALA A 504 33.71 42.76 -16.94
C ALA A 504 33.95 44.27 -16.74
N GLU A 505 33.62 45.08 -17.70
CA GLU A 505 33.68 46.53 -17.60
C GLU A 505 32.61 47.06 -16.64
N ASP A 506 32.97 48.05 -15.81
CA ASP A 506 32.02 48.64 -14.86
C ASP A 506 31.12 49.68 -15.57
N LYS A 507 30.06 49.22 -16.17
CA LYS A 507 29.02 49.96 -16.89
C LYS A 507 27.66 49.81 -16.24
N PRO A 508 26.76 50.84 -16.35
CA PRO A 508 25.38 50.74 -15.87
C PRO A 508 24.64 49.51 -16.44
N TYR A 509 24.84 49.24 -17.70
CA TYR A 509 24.27 48.05 -18.40
C TYR A 509 24.74 46.73 -17.74
N VAL A 510 26.07 46.55 -17.54
CA VAL A 510 26.59 45.29 -16.94
C VAL A 510 26.04 45.06 -15.55
N ARG A 511 26.01 46.10 -14.72
CA ARG A 511 25.41 46.04 -13.36
C ARG A 511 23.94 45.67 -13.43
N ALA A 512 23.17 46.27 -14.35
CA ALA A 512 21.74 46.04 -14.48
C ALA A 512 21.42 44.62 -14.97
N VAL A 513 22.09 44.14 -16.04
CA VAL A 513 21.84 42.79 -16.57
C VAL A 513 22.28 41.69 -15.62
N THR A 514 23.35 41.89 -14.87
CA THR A 514 23.78 40.98 -13.80
C THR A 514 22.71 40.89 -12.73
N ARG A 515 22.32 42.02 -12.12
CA ARG A 515 21.28 42.07 -11.09
C ARG A 515 19.99 41.44 -11.55
N LYS A 516 19.49 41.83 -12.73
CA LYS A 516 18.21 41.32 -13.27
C LYS A 516 18.21 39.82 -13.58
N SER A 517 19.33 39.26 -14.07
CA SER A 517 19.43 37.85 -14.41
C SER A 517 19.39 36.96 -13.15
N PHE A 518 20.12 37.32 -12.10
CA PHE A 518 20.11 36.57 -10.85
C PHE A 518 18.83 36.82 -10.03
N THR A 519 18.27 38.05 -10.08
CA THR A 519 16.93 38.30 -9.50
C THR A 519 15.84 37.50 -10.23
N ALA A 520 15.95 37.32 -11.54
CA ALA A 520 15.03 36.47 -12.31
C ALA A 520 15.15 34.98 -11.93
N ALA A 521 16.35 34.52 -11.57
CA ALA A 521 16.52 33.16 -11.03
C ALA A 521 15.76 32.98 -9.71
N VAL A 522 15.83 33.98 -8.82
CA VAL A 522 15.01 34.00 -7.60
C VAL A 522 13.50 34.06 -7.94
N ALA A 523 13.10 34.96 -8.84
CA ALA A 523 11.72 35.14 -9.23
C ALA A 523 11.10 33.81 -9.78
N ARG A 524 11.83 33.08 -10.63
CA ARG A 524 11.39 31.80 -11.18
C ARG A 524 11.37 30.67 -10.14
N ALA A 525 12.23 30.68 -9.16
CA ALA A 525 12.20 29.74 -8.05
C ALA A 525 10.99 30.01 -7.13
N MET A 526 10.72 31.28 -6.81
CA MET A 526 9.63 31.68 -5.91
C MET A 526 8.26 31.70 -6.60
N THR A 527 8.23 32.08 -7.88
CA THR A 527 7.02 32.16 -8.71
C THR A 527 7.26 31.42 -10.03
N PRO A 528 7.18 30.07 -10.03
CA PRO A 528 7.41 29.26 -11.22
C PRO A 528 6.55 29.72 -12.42
N GLY A 529 7.16 29.76 -13.59
CA GLY A 529 6.49 30.19 -14.81
C GLY A 529 6.31 31.70 -14.96
N CYS A 530 6.88 32.52 -14.06
CA CYS A 530 6.92 33.97 -14.28
C CYS A 530 7.64 34.30 -15.59
N LYS A 531 7.25 35.38 -16.24
CA LYS A 531 7.80 35.76 -17.54
C LYS A 531 9.24 36.25 -17.38
N TYR A 532 10.17 35.54 -17.97
CA TYR A 532 11.56 35.92 -18.17
C TYR A 532 12.09 35.18 -19.40
N ASP A 533 12.26 35.88 -20.49
CA ASP A 533 12.65 35.34 -21.81
C ASP A 533 14.01 35.89 -22.30
N THR A 534 14.83 36.38 -21.37
CA THR A 534 16.17 36.86 -21.66
C THR A 534 17.24 35.91 -21.15
N MET A 535 18.41 35.94 -21.77
CA MET A 535 19.58 35.14 -21.44
C MET A 535 20.82 36.06 -21.38
N LEU A 536 21.46 36.10 -20.21
CA LEU A 536 22.76 36.76 -20.03
C LEU A 536 23.83 35.90 -20.70
N ILE A 537 24.67 36.51 -21.54
CA ILE A 537 25.72 35.83 -22.28
C ILE A 537 27.09 36.40 -21.89
N LEU A 538 27.95 35.50 -21.42
CA LEU A 538 29.30 35.80 -21.00
C LEU A 538 30.27 35.55 -22.18
N ALA A 539 30.71 36.63 -22.85
CA ALA A 539 31.64 36.54 -23.98
C ALA A 539 33.06 36.86 -23.51
N GLY A 540 34.02 35.99 -23.79
CA GLY A 540 35.42 36.25 -23.40
C GLY A 540 36.28 35.00 -23.37
N PRO A 541 37.59 35.15 -23.04
CA PRO A 541 38.59 34.11 -23.14
C PRO A 541 38.20 32.81 -22.38
N GLN A 542 38.74 31.70 -22.87
CA GLN A 542 38.61 30.42 -22.21
C GLN A 542 39.40 30.39 -20.88
N GLY A 543 38.93 29.66 -19.88
CA GLY A 543 39.65 29.46 -18.61
C GLY A 543 39.51 30.58 -17.58
N ILE A 544 38.71 31.63 -17.83
CA ILE A 544 38.46 32.71 -16.86
C ILE A 544 37.45 32.41 -15.79
N GLY A 545 36.79 31.25 -15.81
CA GLY A 545 35.85 30.77 -14.79
C GLY A 545 34.38 31.08 -15.08
N LYS A 546 33.97 31.31 -16.35
CA LYS A 546 32.56 31.60 -16.71
C LYS A 546 31.62 30.51 -16.23
N SER A 547 31.81 29.27 -16.68
CA SER A 547 31.00 28.10 -16.32
C SER A 547 31.14 27.73 -14.84
N THR A 548 32.35 27.89 -14.27
CA THR A 548 32.60 27.63 -12.85
C THR A 548 31.82 28.59 -11.95
N LEU A 549 31.68 29.87 -12.35
CA LEU A 549 30.85 30.84 -11.62
C LEU A 549 29.40 30.41 -11.63
N LEU A 550 28.86 30.04 -12.80
CA LEU A 550 27.47 29.62 -12.94
C LEU A 550 27.19 28.31 -12.16
N ASP A 551 28.10 27.34 -12.24
CA ASP A 551 27.97 26.07 -11.50
C ASP A 551 27.99 26.34 -9.98
N LYS A 552 28.95 27.06 -9.44
CA LYS A 552 28.98 27.40 -8.02
C LYS A 552 27.75 28.18 -7.58
N MET A 553 27.34 29.20 -8.33
CA MET A 553 26.14 29.98 -8.06
C MET A 553 24.87 29.11 -8.05
N SER A 554 24.82 28.02 -8.79
CA SER A 554 23.68 27.11 -8.84
C SER A 554 23.48 26.28 -7.58
N LYS A 555 24.48 26.18 -6.70
CA LYS A 555 24.46 25.34 -5.48
C LYS A 555 24.17 23.86 -5.77
N GLY A 556 24.62 23.38 -6.93
CA GLY A 556 24.44 22.01 -7.38
C GLY A 556 23.17 21.74 -8.22
N TRP A 557 22.36 22.76 -8.48
CA TRP A 557 21.20 22.67 -9.40
C TRP A 557 21.55 23.23 -10.78
N PHE A 558 22.62 22.74 -11.37
CA PHE A 558 23.23 23.17 -12.62
C PHE A 558 23.04 22.17 -13.76
N ASN A 559 22.91 22.66 -14.98
CA ASN A 559 22.99 21.85 -16.18
C ASN A 559 23.66 22.61 -17.34
N ASP A 560 24.72 22.04 -17.87
CA ASP A 560 25.44 22.52 -19.06
C ASP A 560 25.32 21.56 -20.25
N GLY A 561 24.55 20.51 -20.10
CA GLY A 561 24.43 19.42 -21.07
C GLY A 561 23.36 19.60 -22.14
N ILE A 562 22.65 20.74 -22.16
CA ILE A 562 21.55 20.94 -23.11
C ILE A 562 22.11 21.16 -24.52
N ARG A 563 21.77 20.26 -25.47
CA ARG A 563 22.13 20.32 -26.87
C ARG A 563 20.93 20.42 -27.82
N THR A 564 19.73 20.09 -27.32
CA THR A 564 18.47 20.16 -28.05
C THR A 564 17.51 21.13 -27.39
N PHE A 565 16.75 21.89 -28.20
CA PHE A 565 15.82 22.91 -27.74
C PHE A 565 14.39 22.60 -28.14
N GLU A 566 14.11 21.38 -28.56
CA GLU A 566 12.80 20.93 -28.99
C GLU A 566 12.50 19.54 -28.42
N GLY A 567 11.20 19.25 -28.26
CA GLY A 567 10.70 17.94 -27.88
C GLY A 567 10.73 17.66 -26.37
N LYS A 568 10.44 16.41 -26.04
CA LYS A 568 10.31 15.92 -24.67
C LYS A 568 11.66 15.93 -23.92
N GLU A 569 12.72 15.53 -24.58
CA GLU A 569 14.07 15.42 -24.02
C GLU A 569 14.57 16.77 -23.47
N ALA A 570 14.37 17.85 -24.23
CA ALA A 570 14.76 19.20 -23.78
C ALA A 570 14.04 19.61 -22.48
N SER A 571 12.76 19.23 -22.33
CA SER A 571 11.98 19.54 -21.12
C SER A 571 12.36 18.64 -19.94
N GLU A 572 12.74 17.39 -20.17
CA GLU A 572 13.20 16.48 -19.11
C GLU A 572 14.54 16.92 -18.52
N LEU A 573 15.46 17.46 -19.34
CA LEU A 573 16.75 17.97 -18.91
C LEU A 573 16.67 19.23 -18.02
N LEU A 574 15.52 19.91 -17.98
CA LEU A 574 15.29 21.07 -17.10
C LEU A 574 14.76 20.69 -15.72
N GLN A 575 14.41 19.42 -15.47
CA GLN A 575 13.86 19.00 -14.18
C GLN A 575 14.95 19.01 -13.09
N GLY A 576 14.69 19.72 -12.00
CA GLY A 576 15.63 19.83 -10.89
C GLY A 576 16.85 20.70 -11.22
N VAL A 577 16.73 21.57 -12.20
CA VAL A 577 17.78 22.52 -12.60
C VAL A 577 17.31 23.94 -12.35
N TRP A 578 18.19 24.76 -11.76
CA TRP A 578 17.95 26.18 -11.50
C TRP A 578 18.67 27.09 -12.47
N LEU A 579 19.98 26.86 -12.67
CA LEU A 579 20.77 27.57 -13.66
C LEU A 579 21.15 26.64 -14.80
N VAL A 580 20.85 27.06 -16.01
CA VAL A 580 21.17 26.33 -17.25
C VAL A 580 22.21 27.09 -18.02
N GLU A 581 23.33 26.46 -18.35
CA GLU A 581 24.32 27.01 -19.27
C GLU A 581 24.12 26.47 -20.68
N ILE A 582 24.04 27.40 -21.64
CA ILE A 582 24.12 27.09 -23.07
C ILE A 582 25.51 27.51 -23.51
N GLY A 583 26.44 26.56 -23.53
CA GLY A 583 27.84 26.77 -23.93
C GLY A 583 28.02 26.83 -25.43
N GLU A 584 29.20 27.39 -25.87
CA GLU A 584 29.64 27.39 -27.27
C GLU A 584 28.61 27.96 -28.26
N LEU A 585 28.04 29.12 -27.92
CA LEU A 585 26.98 29.73 -28.74
C LEU A 585 27.42 30.02 -30.18
N ASP A 586 28.71 30.19 -30.43
CA ASP A 586 29.33 30.31 -31.75
C ASP A 586 29.22 29.06 -32.64
N ALA A 587 29.02 27.88 -32.05
CA ALA A 587 28.82 26.65 -32.79
C ALA A 587 27.40 26.48 -33.36
N PHE A 588 26.41 27.26 -32.88
CA PHE A 588 25.02 27.15 -33.28
C PHE A 588 24.77 27.79 -34.65
N ARG A 589 23.96 27.11 -35.48
CA ARG A 589 23.49 27.68 -36.76
C ARG A 589 22.35 28.69 -36.52
N GLN A 590 22.10 29.54 -37.50
CA GLN A 590 21.00 30.51 -37.43
C GLN A 590 19.62 29.88 -37.08
N SER A 591 19.35 28.65 -37.56
CA SER A 591 18.15 27.90 -37.23
C SER A 591 18.07 27.53 -35.74
N ASP A 592 19.20 27.24 -35.12
CA ASP A 592 19.29 26.85 -33.71
C ASP A 592 19.07 28.06 -32.81
N VAL A 593 19.58 29.22 -33.19
CA VAL A 593 19.32 30.49 -32.49
C VAL A 593 17.84 30.83 -32.45
N ALA A 594 17.12 30.60 -33.56
CA ALA A 594 15.66 30.80 -33.61
C ALA A 594 14.94 29.84 -32.65
N ARG A 595 15.38 28.57 -32.55
CA ARG A 595 14.84 27.58 -31.62
C ARG A 595 15.11 27.96 -30.18
N ILE A 596 16.35 28.41 -29.88
CA ILE A 596 16.73 28.91 -28.53
C ILE A 596 15.79 30.07 -28.15
N LYS A 597 15.56 31.05 -29.01
CA LYS A 597 14.65 32.18 -28.75
C LYS A 597 13.23 31.72 -28.45
N GLN A 598 12.73 30.73 -29.17
CA GLN A 598 11.42 30.14 -28.92
C GLN A 598 11.42 29.40 -27.58
N PHE A 599 12.43 28.59 -27.31
CA PHE A 599 12.59 27.83 -26.08
C PHE A 599 12.68 28.74 -24.84
N LEU A 600 13.45 29.82 -24.88
CA LEU A 600 13.54 30.81 -23.79
C LEU A 600 12.17 31.43 -23.47
N SER A 601 11.31 31.59 -24.46
CA SER A 601 10.00 32.25 -24.30
C SER A 601 8.94 31.39 -23.60
N LEU A 602 9.19 30.09 -23.42
CA LEU A 602 8.26 29.18 -22.75
C LEU A 602 8.20 29.46 -21.25
N ARG A 603 6.97 29.49 -20.73
CA ARG A 603 6.71 29.69 -19.29
C ARG A 603 6.52 28.38 -18.55
N ALA A 604 6.13 27.33 -19.26
CA ALA A 604 5.95 25.99 -18.74
C ALA A 604 6.30 24.96 -19.80
N ASP A 605 6.78 23.84 -19.37
CA ASP A 605 7.09 22.70 -20.22
C ASP A 605 5.96 21.68 -20.12
N ARG A 606 5.47 21.19 -21.28
CA ARG A 606 4.38 20.23 -21.36
C ARG A 606 4.87 18.95 -21.99
N PHE A 607 4.91 17.89 -21.21
CA PHE A 607 5.27 16.58 -21.73
C PHE A 607 4.59 15.45 -20.94
N ARG A 608 4.54 14.29 -21.55
CA ARG A 608 4.08 13.07 -20.91
C ARG A 608 5.27 12.23 -20.52
N ALA A 609 5.45 12.00 -19.21
CA ALA A 609 6.51 11.11 -18.72
C ALA A 609 6.37 9.72 -19.33
N ALA A 610 7.46 8.99 -19.50
CA ALA A 610 7.42 7.59 -19.94
C ALA A 610 6.47 6.81 -19.00
N TYR A 611 5.53 6.07 -19.57
CA TYR A 611 4.47 5.35 -18.84
C TYR A 611 3.47 6.20 -18.03
N GLY A 612 3.57 7.53 -18.05
CA GLY A 612 2.60 8.44 -17.43
C GLY A 612 1.25 8.40 -18.12
N ARG A 613 0.14 8.39 -17.37
CA ARG A 613 -1.23 8.43 -17.92
C ARG A 613 -1.64 9.84 -18.37
N HIS A 614 -1.08 10.86 -17.74
CA HIS A 614 -1.46 12.26 -17.97
C HIS A 614 -0.27 13.09 -18.45
N VAL A 615 -0.57 14.13 -19.25
CA VAL A 615 0.41 15.17 -19.58
C VAL A 615 0.66 16.00 -18.33
N LYS A 616 1.93 16.18 -17.96
CA LYS A 616 2.33 17.09 -16.89
C LYS A 616 2.65 18.46 -17.52
N GLU A 617 2.20 19.52 -16.88
CA GLU A 617 2.60 20.89 -17.13
C GLU A 617 3.45 21.33 -15.96
N LEU A 618 4.75 21.60 -16.22
CA LEU A 618 5.70 22.02 -15.22
C LEU A 618 6.09 23.47 -15.50
N PRO A 619 5.64 24.41 -14.66
CA PRO A 619 6.07 25.80 -14.75
C PRO A 619 7.60 25.90 -14.60
N ARG A 620 8.26 26.68 -15.48
CA ARG A 620 9.72 26.81 -15.46
C ARG A 620 10.23 27.49 -14.22
N CYS A 621 11.18 26.82 -13.53
CA CYS A 621 11.88 27.32 -12.36
C CYS A 621 13.32 27.77 -12.71
N CYS A 622 13.82 27.42 -13.89
CA CYS A 622 15.19 27.70 -14.32
C CYS A 622 15.34 29.02 -15.09
N VAL A 623 16.55 29.55 -15.08
CA VAL A 623 17.02 30.65 -15.96
C VAL A 623 18.19 30.17 -16.80
N PHE A 624 18.34 30.79 -17.97
CA PHE A 624 19.35 30.42 -18.96
C PHE A 624 20.47 31.46 -19.00
N PHE A 625 21.69 30.96 -19.08
CA PHE A 625 22.91 31.73 -19.28
C PHE A 625 23.62 31.21 -20.52
N GLY A 626 24.26 32.08 -21.25
CA GLY A 626 25.08 31.74 -22.39
C GLY A 626 26.55 31.91 -22.11
N THR A 627 27.39 31.06 -22.70
CA THR A 627 28.85 31.29 -22.70
C THR A 627 29.42 31.15 -24.11
N THR A 628 30.36 32.01 -24.46
CA THR A 628 31.08 31.93 -25.73
C THR A 628 32.51 32.44 -25.56
N ASN A 629 33.40 32.00 -26.47
CA ASN A 629 34.79 32.45 -26.50
C ASN A 629 35.03 33.47 -27.63
N THR A 630 34.04 33.72 -28.50
CA THR A 630 34.10 34.63 -29.62
C THR A 630 33.35 35.93 -29.29
N ALA A 631 33.91 37.08 -29.73
CA ALA A 631 33.28 38.39 -29.53
C ALA A 631 32.03 38.56 -30.40
N MET A 632 32.03 37.99 -31.61
CA MET A 632 30.92 38.10 -32.54
C MET A 632 30.24 36.73 -32.72
N PHE A 633 29.04 36.57 -32.11
CA PHE A 633 28.32 35.30 -32.08
C PHE A 633 26.82 35.43 -32.40
N LEU A 634 26.29 36.64 -32.47
CA LEU A 634 24.87 36.87 -32.81
C LEU A 634 24.66 36.89 -34.32
N ARG A 635 24.17 35.79 -34.86
CA ARG A 635 23.98 35.60 -36.34
C ARG A 635 22.64 36.08 -36.85
N ASP A 636 21.66 36.34 -35.99
CA ASP A 636 20.34 36.79 -36.37
C ASP A 636 20.26 38.32 -36.29
N ARG A 637 19.64 38.91 -37.30
CA ARG A 637 19.42 40.36 -37.36
C ARG A 637 18.19 40.82 -36.61
N THR A 638 17.29 39.88 -36.21
CA THR A 638 16.03 40.21 -35.58
C THR A 638 15.85 39.45 -34.29
N GLY A 639 15.25 40.09 -33.29
CA GLY A 639 14.92 39.40 -32.04
C GLY A 639 16.07 39.17 -31.06
N ASN A 640 17.22 39.84 -31.23
CA ASN A 640 18.35 39.76 -30.32
C ASN A 640 18.08 40.36 -28.94
N ARG A 641 16.97 41.07 -28.73
CA ARG A 641 16.54 41.64 -27.46
C ARG A 641 16.50 40.63 -26.28
N ARG A 642 16.50 39.32 -26.61
CA ARG A 642 16.54 38.26 -25.60
C ARG A 642 17.93 37.93 -25.10
N PHE A 643 18.95 38.42 -25.80
CA PHE A 643 20.34 38.17 -25.47
C PHE A 643 20.96 39.41 -24.87
N TRP A 644 21.55 39.24 -23.71
CA TRP A 644 22.29 40.30 -23.02
C TRP A 644 23.77 39.96 -23.00
N PRO A 645 24.53 40.38 -24.01
CA PRO A 645 25.97 40.15 -24.08
C PRO A 645 26.70 40.94 -22.99
N VAL A 646 27.71 40.31 -22.36
CA VAL A 646 28.62 40.94 -21.45
C VAL A 646 30.02 40.44 -21.75
N ASP A 647 30.94 41.37 -22.11
CA ASP A 647 32.33 41.03 -22.30
C ASP A 647 33.00 40.85 -20.96
N VAL A 648 33.66 39.68 -20.79
CA VAL A 648 34.39 39.32 -19.58
C VAL A 648 35.87 39.08 -19.86
N GLY A 649 36.72 39.33 -18.85
CA GLY A 649 38.16 39.28 -19.03
C GLY A 649 38.74 40.52 -19.72
N VAL A 650 37.99 41.60 -19.83
CA VAL A 650 38.42 42.87 -20.43
C VAL A 650 39.11 43.79 -19.43
N GLN A 651 38.83 43.57 -18.15
CA GLN A 651 39.44 44.29 -17.01
C GLN A 651 40.14 43.33 -16.04
N PRO A 652 41.11 43.76 -15.23
CA PRO A 652 41.68 42.93 -14.17
C PRO A 652 40.64 42.51 -13.16
N ARG A 653 40.57 41.19 -12.88
CA ARG A 653 39.67 40.64 -11.88
C ARG A 653 40.09 41.07 -10.46
N LYS A 654 39.18 41.46 -9.60
CA LYS A 654 39.43 41.83 -8.21
C LYS A 654 39.40 40.58 -7.30
N LYS A 655 38.65 39.58 -7.69
CA LYS A 655 38.42 38.32 -6.94
C LYS A 655 38.53 37.11 -7.87
N LEU A 656 38.85 35.96 -7.33
CA LEU A 656 38.92 34.71 -8.09
C LEU A 656 37.73 33.80 -7.77
N VAL A 657 37.12 33.28 -8.81
CA VAL A 657 35.93 32.36 -8.67
C VAL A 657 36.25 31.16 -7.78
N TRP A 658 37.52 30.70 -7.81
CA TRP A 658 37.95 29.51 -7.07
C TRP A 658 38.23 29.76 -5.59
N ASP A 659 38.52 31.01 -5.20
CA ASP A 659 39.01 31.31 -3.86
C ASP A 659 37.87 31.83 -2.95
N THR A 660 37.20 32.89 -3.39
CA THR A 660 36.30 33.67 -2.49
C THR A 660 34.80 33.55 -2.80
N LEU A 661 34.43 33.01 -3.98
CA LEU A 661 33.04 33.02 -4.38
C LEU A 661 32.17 32.18 -3.43
N ASP A 662 32.67 31.02 -2.97
CA ASP A 662 31.92 30.12 -2.09
C ASP A 662 31.49 30.78 -0.77
N GLU A 663 32.27 31.73 -0.27
CA GLU A 663 31.99 32.48 0.94
C GLU A 663 30.91 33.56 0.71
N GLU A 664 30.79 34.08 -0.51
CA GLU A 664 29.89 35.19 -0.85
C GLU A 664 28.56 34.75 -1.52
N ILE A 665 28.49 33.55 -2.04
CA ILE A 665 27.30 33.04 -2.81
C ILE A 665 26.02 33.29 -2.04
N ASP A 666 25.96 32.91 -0.77
CA ASP A 666 24.76 33.02 0.03
C ASP A 666 24.33 34.47 0.23
N GLN A 667 25.28 35.38 0.35
CA GLN A 667 25.02 36.84 0.47
C GLN A 667 24.57 37.43 -0.88
N ILE A 668 25.16 36.99 -1.99
CA ILE A 668 24.74 37.41 -3.33
C ILE A 668 23.28 36.97 -3.59
N TRP A 669 22.94 35.74 -3.25
CA TRP A 669 21.56 35.26 -3.36
C TRP A 669 20.63 35.96 -2.37
N ALA A 670 21.06 36.25 -1.14
CA ALA A 670 20.27 37.00 -0.17
C ALA A 670 19.94 38.41 -0.70
N GLU A 671 20.92 39.08 -1.34
CA GLU A 671 20.70 40.37 -2.01
C GLU A 671 19.68 40.23 -3.15
N ALA A 672 19.81 39.18 -4.00
CA ALA A 672 18.87 38.93 -5.07
C ALA A 672 17.44 38.64 -4.57
N VAL A 673 17.28 37.89 -3.46
CA VAL A 673 15.98 37.67 -2.78
C VAL A 673 15.39 38.99 -2.32
N MET A 674 16.19 39.84 -1.73
CA MET A 674 15.73 41.16 -1.27
C MET A 674 15.29 42.02 -2.45
N ARG A 675 16.06 42.07 -3.56
CA ARG A 675 15.71 42.79 -4.78
C ARG A 675 14.37 42.30 -5.34
N TRP A 676 14.18 40.95 -5.40
CA TRP A 676 12.92 40.38 -5.81
C TRP A 676 11.76 40.79 -4.89
N ARG A 677 11.91 40.72 -3.58
CA ARG A 677 10.89 41.13 -2.60
C ARG A 677 10.47 42.60 -2.73
N PHE A 678 11.42 43.49 -3.09
CA PHE A 678 11.14 44.90 -3.35
C PHE A 678 10.59 45.18 -4.76
N GLY A 679 10.35 44.15 -5.56
CA GLY A 679 9.69 44.27 -6.88
C GLY A 679 10.64 44.74 -7.99
N GLU A 680 11.96 44.39 -7.92
CA GLU A 680 12.90 44.67 -9.02
C GLU A 680 12.33 44.18 -10.37
N GLY A 681 12.22 45.06 -11.33
CA GLY A 681 11.78 44.76 -12.68
C GLY A 681 12.79 43.87 -13.42
N LEU A 682 12.32 42.81 -14.05
CA LEU A 682 13.17 41.80 -14.70
C LEU A 682 13.57 42.16 -16.15
N PHE A 683 13.16 43.34 -16.63
CA PHE A 683 13.43 43.80 -18.00
C PHE A 683 14.18 45.13 -17.96
N LEU A 684 14.94 45.38 -19.03
CA LEU A 684 15.58 46.68 -19.24
C LEU A 684 14.56 47.70 -19.76
N THR A 685 14.76 48.96 -19.38
CA THR A 685 13.88 50.06 -19.79
C THR A 685 14.71 51.33 -19.98
N GLY A 686 14.25 52.23 -20.88
CA GLY A 686 14.88 53.53 -21.09
C GLY A 686 16.30 53.43 -21.64
N GLU A 687 17.24 54.19 -21.07
CA GLU A 687 18.64 54.25 -21.52
C GLU A 687 19.32 52.89 -21.53
N LEU A 688 19.05 52.03 -20.54
CA LEU A 688 19.60 50.68 -20.47
C LEU A 688 19.11 49.73 -21.60
N GLU A 689 17.92 49.98 -22.16
CA GLU A 689 17.45 49.26 -23.34
C GLU A 689 18.22 49.67 -24.60
N GLU A 690 18.56 50.95 -24.73
CA GLU A 690 19.40 51.42 -25.81
C GLU A 690 20.84 50.93 -25.73
N GLU A 691 21.47 50.98 -24.52
CA GLU A 691 22.77 50.36 -24.30
C GLU A 691 22.77 48.86 -24.64
N ALA A 692 21.71 48.14 -24.29
CA ALA A 692 21.57 46.73 -24.66
C ALA A 692 21.52 46.49 -26.17
N LYS A 693 20.91 47.38 -26.93
CA LYS A 693 20.90 47.31 -28.39
C LYS A 693 22.27 47.57 -28.99
N GLU A 694 23.01 48.51 -28.43
CA GLU A 694 24.37 48.80 -28.85
C GLU A 694 25.30 47.60 -28.60
N GLU A 695 25.22 46.98 -27.42
CA GLU A 695 25.98 45.76 -27.08
C GLU A 695 25.59 44.59 -27.95
N GLN A 696 24.29 44.40 -28.27
CA GLN A 696 23.81 43.37 -29.19
C GLN A 696 24.35 43.58 -30.61
N GLU A 697 24.44 44.84 -31.08
CA GLU A 697 24.97 45.15 -32.42
C GLU A 697 26.49 44.97 -32.45
N ALA A 698 27.23 45.32 -31.38
CA ALA A 698 28.67 45.09 -31.25
C ALA A 698 29.05 43.61 -31.34
N HIS A 699 28.18 42.70 -30.83
CA HIS A 699 28.38 41.24 -30.85
C HIS A 699 27.78 40.57 -32.08
N ARG A 700 27.25 41.34 -33.01
CA ARG A 700 26.65 40.78 -34.23
C ARG A 700 27.70 40.35 -35.23
N GLU A 701 27.60 39.12 -35.72
CA GLU A 701 28.43 38.64 -36.83
C GLU A 701 28.07 39.40 -38.10
N VAL A 702 28.99 40.17 -38.61
CA VAL A 702 28.84 40.90 -39.89
C VAL A 702 29.12 39.93 -41.02
N SER A 703 28.14 39.66 -41.88
CA SER A 703 28.34 38.90 -43.09
C SER A 703 29.25 39.64 -44.07
N SER A 704 30.27 38.95 -44.58
CA SER A 704 31.11 39.52 -45.67
C SER A 704 30.29 39.99 -46.88
N LYS A 705 29.12 39.45 -47.07
CA LYS A 705 28.17 39.87 -48.09
C LYS A 705 27.57 41.26 -47.82
N GLU A 706 27.50 41.68 -46.59
CA GLU A 706 26.90 42.96 -46.21
C GLU A 706 27.72 44.12 -46.73
N GLY A 707 29.03 44.11 -46.55
CA GLY A 707 29.91 45.14 -47.12
C GLY A 707 29.81 45.19 -48.64
N ILE A 708 29.82 44.03 -49.32
CA ILE A 708 29.65 43.96 -50.76
C ILE A 708 28.29 44.54 -51.23
N ILE A 709 27.22 44.28 -50.47
CA ILE A 709 25.89 44.81 -50.79
C ILE A 709 25.86 46.31 -50.56
N LEU A 710 26.44 46.83 -49.49
CA LEU A 710 26.51 48.26 -49.22
C LEU A 710 27.27 48.98 -50.33
N ASP A 711 28.42 48.49 -50.71
CA ASP A 711 29.20 49.08 -51.81
C ASP A 711 28.42 49.04 -53.12
N PHE A 712 27.78 47.95 -53.39
CA PHE A 712 26.98 47.75 -54.62
C PHE A 712 25.79 48.70 -54.70
N ILE A 713 25.03 48.93 -53.64
CA ILE A 713 23.86 49.81 -53.65
C ILE A 713 24.21 51.28 -53.71
N ASP A 714 25.41 51.65 -53.24
CA ASP A 714 25.90 53.04 -53.25
C ASP A 714 26.66 53.37 -54.56
N GLN A 715 27.07 52.37 -55.29
CA GLN A 715 27.75 52.55 -56.55
C GLN A 715 26.84 53.25 -57.60
N PRO A 716 27.22 54.40 -58.17
CA PRO A 716 26.45 55.06 -59.21
C PRO A 716 26.41 54.21 -60.48
N VAL A 717 25.27 54.32 -61.24
CA VAL A 717 25.03 53.55 -62.46
C VAL A 717 24.62 54.50 -63.56
N PRO A 718 24.85 54.21 -64.87
CA PRO A 718 24.34 54.94 -65.96
C PRO A 718 22.78 55.05 -65.99
N GLU A 719 22.22 56.12 -66.36
CA GLU A 719 20.76 56.39 -66.43
C GLU A 719 19.98 55.36 -67.23
N ASP A 720 20.58 54.76 -68.21
CA ASP A 720 20.01 53.68 -69.02
C ASP A 720 20.21 52.26 -68.53
N TRP A 721 20.76 52.12 -67.22
CA TRP A 721 21.00 50.85 -66.54
C TRP A 721 19.89 49.81 -66.61
N PRO A 722 18.61 50.19 -66.47
CA PRO A 722 17.53 49.23 -66.59
C PRO A 722 17.43 48.52 -67.96
N LYS A 723 17.99 49.08 -69.04
CA LYS A 723 17.97 48.51 -70.38
C LYS A 723 19.15 47.58 -70.69
N TRP A 724 20.16 47.56 -69.83
CA TRP A 724 21.40 46.79 -70.04
C TRP A 724 21.21 45.31 -69.73
N SER A 725 21.88 44.44 -70.56
CA SER A 725 21.95 42.99 -70.26
C SER A 725 22.88 42.76 -69.09
N LEU A 726 22.76 41.54 -68.42
CA LEU A 726 23.56 41.13 -67.30
C LEU A 726 25.04 41.18 -67.60
N ASP A 727 25.47 40.71 -68.77
CA ASP A 727 26.89 40.69 -69.15
C ASP A 727 27.46 42.11 -69.25
N LYS A 728 26.72 43.01 -69.85
CA LYS A 728 27.11 44.41 -69.98
C LYS A 728 27.24 45.09 -68.62
N ARG A 729 26.30 44.84 -67.73
CA ARG A 729 26.35 45.33 -66.35
C ARG A 729 27.54 44.86 -65.59
N ARG A 730 27.88 43.54 -65.70
CA ARG A 730 29.07 42.97 -65.08
C ARG A 730 30.38 43.56 -65.60
N LEU A 731 30.49 43.73 -66.90
CA LEU A 731 31.65 44.36 -67.49
C LEU A 731 31.87 45.83 -67.06
N TYR A 732 30.80 46.55 -66.85
CA TYR A 732 30.85 47.90 -66.26
C TYR A 732 31.28 47.91 -64.81
N LEU A 733 30.70 47.05 -63.96
CA LEU A 733 31.02 46.91 -62.57
C LEU A 733 32.49 46.48 -62.36
N ASN A 734 33.03 45.73 -63.29
CA ASN A 734 34.44 45.31 -63.29
C ASN A 734 35.36 46.34 -63.95
N GLY A 735 34.89 47.53 -64.34
CA GLY A 735 35.71 48.60 -64.91
C GLY A 735 36.16 48.40 -66.36
N THR A 736 35.59 47.38 -67.04
CA THR A 736 36.02 47.02 -68.45
C THR A 736 35.27 47.78 -69.51
N VAL A 737 34.14 48.38 -69.20
CA VAL A 737 33.30 49.15 -70.11
C VAL A 737 32.96 50.49 -69.46
N GLU A 738 33.22 51.59 -70.23
CA GLU A 738 32.84 52.95 -69.84
C GLU A 738 31.33 53.15 -69.92
N GLY A 739 30.72 53.78 -68.92
CA GLY A 739 29.32 54.16 -68.89
C GLY A 739 29.02 55.45 -69.68
N SER A 740 27.72 55.75 -69.78
CA SER A 740 27.25 57.06 -70.30
C SER A 740 27.71 58.19 -69.36
N VAL A 741 27.83 59.38 -69.83
CA VAL A 741 28.31 60.58 -69.09
C VAL A 741 27.41 60.89 -67.84
N ASN A 742 26.10 60.44 -67.89
CA ASN A 742 25.14 60.70 -66.78
C ASN A 742 25.05 59.50 -65.83
N LEU A 743 25.68 59.64 -64.72
CA LEU A 743 25.62 58.64 -63.61
C LEU A 743 24.51 59.04 -62.62
N VAL A 744 23.69 58.07 -62.19
CA VAL A 744 22.61 58.25 -61.22
C VAL A 744 22.82 57.30 -60.05
N LYS A 745 22.41 57.68 -58.86
CA LYS A 745 22.41 56.78 -57.71
C LYS A 745 21.27 55.74 -57.91
N ARG A 746 21.53 54.50 -57.54
CA ARG A 746 20.50 53.44 -57.57
C ARG A 746 19.33 53.86 -56.68
N ASP A 747 18.14 53.86 -57.22
CA ASP A 747 16.87 54.20 -56.55
C ASP A 747 16.15 52.93 -56.02
N ARG A 748 16.45 51.79 -56.60
CA ARG A 748 15.84 50.50 -56.30
C ARG A 748 16.80 49.35 -56.60
N VAL A 749 16.64 48.24 -55.87
CA VAL A 749 17.38 46.96 -56.05
C VAL A 749 16.52 45.76 -55.70
N CYS A 750 16.81 44.63 -56.31
CA CYS A 750 16.21 43.34 -55.91
C CYS A 750 17.30 42.29 -55.58
N ALA A 751 16.96 41.27 -54.79
CA ALA A 751 17.90 40.24 -54.34
C ALA A 751 18.56 39.50 -55.51
N LEU A 752 17.81 39.24 -56.61
CA LEU A 752 18.36 38.56 -57.78
C LEU A 752 19.37 39.42 -58.53
N GLU A 753 19.15 40.75 -58.56
CA GLU A 753 20.07 41.70 -59.14
C GLU A 753 21.41 41.71 -58.40
N ILE A 754 21.38 41.80 -57.06
CA ILE A 754 22.55 41.73 -56.19
C ILE A 754 23.29 40.38 -56.36
N TRP A 755 22.54 39.29 -56.39
CA TRP A 755 23.12 37.95 -56.62
C TRP A 755 23.91 37.89 -57.90
N CYS A 756 23.30 38.39 -58.99
CA CYS A 756 23.90 38.27 -60.31
C CYS A 756 25.00 39.28 -60.54
N GLU A 757 24.83 40.53 -60.05
CA GLU A 757 25.71 41.63 -60.34
C GLU A 757 26.85 41.78 -59.34
N ALA A 758 26.55 41.73 -58.05
CA ALA A 758 27.55 41.89 -57.00
C ALA A 758 28.30 40.58 -56.67
N PHE A 759 27.59 39.45 -56.62
CA PHE A 759 28.21 38.16 -56.27
C PHE A 759 28.56 37.31 -57.50
N GLY A 760 28.32 37.77 -58.71
CA GLY A 760 28.65 37.06 -59.94
C GLY A 760 27.85 35.76 -60.20
N GLY A 761 26.79 35.50 -59.45
CA GLY A 761 26.00 34.29 -59.51
C GLY A 761 25.12 34.22 -60.76
N GLN A 762 24.81 32.99 -61.23
CA GLN A 762 23.90 32.80 -62.35
C GLN A 762 22.43 32.83 -61.84
N PRO A 763 21.47 33.40 -62.62
CA PRO A 763 20.06 33.42 -62.23
C PRO A 763 19.49 32.03 -61.87
N ARG A 764 19.90 30.98 -62.53
CA ARG A 764 19.45 29.59 -62.34
C ARG A 764 19.93 28.99 -61.01
N ASP A 765 21.03 29.54 -60.44
CA ASP A 765 21.65 29.01 -59.20
C ASP A 765 21.16 29.78 -57.97
N PHE A 766 20.33 30.80 -58.17
CA PHE A 766 19.74 31.65 -57.13
C PHE A 766 18.72 30.85 -56.28
N ARG A 767 19.08 30.57 -55.03
CA ARG A 767 18.24 29.81 -54.10
C ARG A 767 17.43 30.70 -53.17
N TYR A 768 16.40 30.10 -52.56
CA TYR A 768 15.55 30.80 -51.59
C TYR A 768 16.39 31.32 -50.39
N SER A 769 17.39 30.56 -49.95
CA SER A 769 18.33 30.96 -48.90
C SER A 769 19.05 32.26 -49.23
N ASP A 770 19.59 32.36 -50.45
CA ASP A 770 20.32 33.55 -50.95
C ASP A 770 19.38 34.77 -51.04
N SER A 771 18.18 34.53 -51.52
CA SER A 771 17.15 35.59 -51.58
C SER A 771 16.79 36.09 -50.18
N THR A 772 16.66 35.20 -49.21
CA THR A 772 16.30 35.54 -47.83
C THR A 772 17.44 36.36 -47.19
N GLU A 773 18.66 35.88 -47.25
CA GLU A 773 19.84 36.55 -46.72
C GLU A 773 20.02 37.95 -47.30
N ILE A 774 20.00 38.12 -48.63
CA ILE A 774 20.13 39.43 -49.27
C ILE A 774 18.98 40.36 -48.88
N ASN A 775 17.75 39.88 -48.87
CA ASN A 775 16.58 40.68 -48.46
C ASN A 775 16.67 41.11 -46.99
N ASP A 776 17.19 40.27 -46.12
CA ASP A 776 17.37 40.57 -44.68
C ASP A 776 18.47 41.63 -44.50
N ILE A 777 19.56 41.58 -45.26
CA ILE A 777 20.58 42.62 -45.30
C ILE A 777 19.94 43.93 -45.73
N LEU A 778 19.25 43.97 -46.87
CA LEU A 778 18.64 45.16 -47.42
C LEU A 778 17.59 45.80 -46.49
N ARG A 779 16.87 44.98 -45.75
CA ARG A 779 15.87 45.47 -44.79
C ARG A 779 16.49 46.22 -43.63
N ALA A 780 17.71 45.85 -43.24
CA ALA A 780 18.43 46.45 -42.15
C ALA A 780 19.20 47.74 -42.54
N ILE A 781 19.39 48.01 -43.83
CA ILE A 781 20.11 49.19 -44.28
C ILE A 781 19.26 50.44 -44.14
N PRO A 782 19.71 51.47 -43.36
CA PRO A 782 18.98 52.74 -43.25
C PRO A 782 18.78 53.42 -44.59
N GLY A 783 17.62 54.04 -44.79
CA GLY A 783 17.26 54.75 -46.04
C GLY A 783 16.76 53.86 -47.18
N TRP A 784 16.59 52.58 -46.93
CA TRP A 784 15.94 51.66 -47.87
C TRP A 784 14.65 51.05 -47.30
N GLU A 785 13.61 51.00 -48.11
CA GLU A 785 12.34 50.37 -47.72
C GLU A 785 11.89 49.33 -48.76
N LYS A 786 11.08 48.39 -48.32
CA LYS A 786 10.53 47.38 -49.22
C LYS A 786 9.53 47.98 -50.21
N THR A 787 9.63 47.58 -51.44
CA THR A 787 8.68 48.06 -52.50
C THR A 787 7.26 47.64 -52.14
N PRO A 788 6.23 48.52 -52.36
CA PRO A 788 4.85 48.17 -52.03
C PRO A 788 4.26 47.03 -52.86
N GLY A 789 4.90 46.66 -53.97
CA GLY A 789 4.54 45.57 -54.85
C GLY A 789 5.71 45.05 -55.68
N SER A 790 5.46 44.19 -56.65
CA SER A 790 6.47 43.73 -57.60
C SER A 790 6.74 44.80 -58.65
N LEU A 791 7.98 45.21 -58.74
CA LEU A 791 8.49 46.17 -59.78
C LEU A 791 9.31 45.43 -60.83
N ARG A 792 9.51 46.04 -61.98
CA ARG A 792 10.36 45.49 -63.03
C ARG A 792 11.82 45.94 -62.88
N PHE A 793 12.72 44.95 -62.78
CA PHE A 793 14.17 45.16 -62.60
C PHE A 793 14.92 44.69 -63.87
N GLY A 794 14.91 45.45 -64.89
CA GLY A 794 15.62 45.12 -66.08
C GLY A 794 15.48 43.67 -66.55
N TYR A 795 16.61 42.96 -66.69
CA TYR A 795 16.68 41.53 -67.07
C TYR A 795 16.14 40.57 -66.03
N CYS A 796 16.07 41.02 -64.78
CA CYS A 796 15.51 40.23 -63.66
C CYS A 796 13.96 40.08 -63.73
N GLY A 797 13.28 40.80 -64.62
CA GLY A 797 11.83 40.75 -64.74
C GLY A 797 11.08 41.40 -63.55
N LYS A 798 9.89 40.92 -63.24
CA LYS A 798 9.09 41.38 -62.09
C LYS A 798 9.58 40.74 -60.82
N GLN A 799 10.13 41.55 -59.90
CA GLN A 799 10.63 41.11 -58.58
C GLN A 799 10.07 42.02 -57.48
N ARG A 800 9.97 41.49 -56.26
CA ARG A 800 9.88 42.27 -55.04
C ARG A 800 11.30 42.73 -54.68
N GLY A 801 11.49 44.03 -54.36
CA GLY A 801 12.78 44.60 -54.05
C GLY A 801 12.70 45.64 -52.94
N PHE A 802 13.71 46.48 -52.92
CA PHE A 802 13.83 47.64 -52.04
C PHE A 802 14.03 48.89 -52.83
N GLN A 803 13.56 50.01 -52.30
CA GLN A 803 13.71 51.36 -52.90
C GLN A 803 14.29 52.32 -51.86
N ARG A 804 15.03 53.33 -52.36
CA ARG A 804 15.51 54.39 -51.45
C ARG A 804 14.35 55.23 -50.96
N ILE A 805 14.35 55.54 -49.68
CA ILE A 805 13.41 56.47 -49.08
C ILE A 805 13.76 57.85 -49.66
N ARG A 806 12.86 58.46 -50.47
CA ARG A 806 13.02 59.85 -50.94
C ARG A 806 12.81 60.76 -49.74
N GLY A 807 13.90 61.42 -49.29
CA GLY A 807 13.80 62.45 -48.26
C GLY A 807 12.74 63.47 -48.67
N ARG A 808 11.83 63.79 -47.74
CA ARG A 808 10.90 64.90 -47.85
C ARG A 808 11.63 66.21 -47.83
#